data_0929140031535f888e70549f55c0474d
#
_entry.id   0929140031535f888e70549f55c0474d
#
_cell.length_a   1.000
_cell.length_b   1.000
_cell.length_c   1.000
_cell.angle_alpha   90.00
_cell.angle_beta   90.00
_cell.angle_gamma   90.00
#
_symmetry.space_group_name_H-M   'P 1'
#
loop_
_entity.id
_entity.type
_entity.pdbx_description
1 polymer ?
#
loop_
_entity_poly.entity_id
_entity_poly.type
_entity_poly.pdbx_seq_one_letter_code
_entity_poly.pdbx_strand_id
1 'polypeptide(L)'
;MSAENTKELHYDAFISYRHVDPDRFIAEKLHKELENFKLPKNIEAQLKKNNPDAKTKISRVFRDEEELPLSSSLEDQIVEALKNTDYLIVICSPRLKESEWCRKEIETFISLHGIDRVLAVLVEGEPGDSFPEELLTREKEVTGKDGKKTTIKEDIEPLAADVRGENDQARLKALKNEKIRLIATMFGLNYDDLKQRHKEQQTRKLITLAGIVAAVCLLFTALSTYSAFTFKKQKDEIQAQATEIQQQANQLRLQSVTLTEKNNKLLEHQAASLAQNSLNCLKADDRLGAVQNAYWALTEYDGNAMPYSDESRFALTQALDPYDYGTSLKAASTITLNSNVEFMLESPSGEIVAIYDASGVLSFWSMKNGKGVCDPLNLADATLSKYMTTFIDDQHFVYVDNKTLKIIDLSTGTTDTYFESDEEFRMDKFTYLSFDPDTQIVYTTRGKTLYLLDAITGEIIDKHNYDDDIESGSLKTVSDNMIIFKTTDLKDNTINVIDDSGNLVFSKNIGDAIYRDAVVYDGKIYILYYVNINGDNFLDRAYSKISGYDISSGANFLNITDEYVYGSKLYVIEENDGAFLAEVGKSGIAEYDMKTGENRLLDYYSEGIIWSDAATDFVVFMTSSYNVLNLYKHTTIGTSGYLQCNLDQVDMIANTYNGFLMHKKNTNEVVIYKTLTNKDLTTAASYEAYECENYYANLAKEKAIELGIDNADYVMSLSYNDDKSLLSVAYGDNRTEIFRTSDMSLIADYRGFSDYEYVKYYRGTDSEGNTYWASDNYGYSISPEGNVIAVISKLLAVRDDKIYMGYETSDEINVAPVYTTEDLLEKAEEFLEIDNPAE
;
A
#
# COMPACT_ATOMS: atom_id res chain seq x y z
N MET A 1 12.67 -27.69 -38.07
CA MET A 1 11.30 -28.00 -37.67
C MET A 1 11.38 -28.81 -36.39
N SER A 2 11.46 -28.18 -35.27
CA SER A 2 11.34 -28.80 -33.96
C SER A 2 10.00 -28.36 -33.40
N ALA A 3 9.12 -29.34 -33.11
CA ALA A 3 7.84 -29.10 -32.51
C ALA A 3 8.05 -28.57 -31.08
N GLU A 4 7.68 -27.35 -30.85
CA GLU A 4 7.50 -26.81 -29.50
C GLU A 4 6.36 -27.59 -28.84
N ASN A 5 6.73 -28.27 -27.78
CA ASN A 5 5.83 -28.98 -26.88
C ASN A 5 5.16 -27.90 -25.99
N THR A 6 4.13 -27.26 -26.50
CA THR A 6 3.20 -26.49 -25.67
C THR A 6 2.51 -27.49 -24.76
N LYS A 7 2.91 -27.55 -23.50
CA LYS A 7 2.18 -28.24 -22.45
C LYS A 7 0.80 -27.59 -22.37
N GLU A 8 -0.23 -28.29 -22.90
CA GLU A 8 -1.61 -27.86 -22.68
C GLU A 8 -1.83 -27.68 -21.16
N LEU A 9 -2.21 -26.51 -20.77
CA LEU A 9 -2.50 -26.18 -19.36
C LEU A 9 -3.78 -26.93 -18.97
N HIS A 10 -3.66 -27.90 -18.07
CA HIS A 10 -4.78 -28.65 -17.55
C HIS A 10 -5.18 -28.18 -16.15
N TYR A 11 -6.48 -28.04 -15.91
CA TYR A 11 -7.06 -27.61 -14.64
C TYR A 11 -7.85 -28.70 -13.98
N ASP A 12 -7.75 -28.83 -12.67
CA ASP A 12 -8.53 -29.75 -11.87
C ASP A 12 -9.98 -29.31 -11.70
N ALA A 13 -10.18 -28.00 -11.67
CA ALA A 13 -11.50 -27.38 -11.67
C ALA A 13 -11.44 -25.97 -12.28
N PHE A 14 -12.57 -25.53 -12.82
CA PHE A 14 -12.85 -24.15 -13.21
C PHE A 14 -13.96 -23.61 -12.30
N ILE A 15 -13.79 -22.43 -11.72
CA ILE A 15 -14.82 -21.81 -10.88
C ILE A 15 -15.51 -20.71 -11.69
N SER A 16 -16.77 -20.97 -12.06
CA SER A 16 -17.68 -20.01 -12.69
C SER A 16 -18.53 -19.31 -11.64
N TYR A 17 -18.47 -17.99 -11.61
CA TYR A 17 -19.15 -17.19 -10.61
C TYR A 17 -19.46 -15.78 -11.10
N ARG A 18 -20.38 -15.09 -10.47
CA ARG A 18 -20.62 -13.67 -10.71
C ARG A 18 -19.60 -12.84 -9.93
N HIS A 19 -18.95 -11.87 -10.59
CA HIS A 19 -17.90 -11.00 -10.00
C HIS A 19 -18.44 -9.94 -9.04
N VAL A 20 -19.36 -10.31 -8.19
CA VAL A 20 -19.92 -9.50 -7.12
C VAL A 20 -20.05 -10.34 -5.86
N ASP A 21 -19.90 -9.71 -4.69
CA ASP A 21 -20.07 -10.39 -3.42
C ASP A 21 -21.53 -10.77 -3.16
N PRO A 22 -21.79 -11.91 -2.52
CA PRO A 22 -20.85 -12.83 -1.88
C PRO A 22 -20.25 -13.90 -2.82
N ASP A 23 -20.63 -13.92 -4.10
CA ASP A 23 -20.20 -14.94 -5.06
C ASP A 23 -18.67 -14.91 -5.23
N ARG A 24 -18.11 -13.72 -5.45
CA ARG A 24 -16.67 -13.49 -5.59
C ARG A 24 -15.91 -13.93 -4.33
N PHE A 25 -16.36 -13.48 -3.18
CA PHE A 25 -15.72 -13.83 -1.91
C PHE A 25 -15.65 -15.34 -1.68
N ILE A 26 -16.74 -16.07 -1.96
CA ILE A 26 -16.75 -17.54 -1.82
C ILE A 26 -15.89 -18.20 -2.88
N ALA A 27 -15.89 -17.73 -4.13
CA ALA A 27 -15.03 -18.23 -5.19
C ALA A 27 -13.55 -18.14 -4.80
N GLU A 28 -13.10 -16.98 -4.27
CA GLU A 28 -11.72 -16.77 -3.79
C GLU A 28 -11.34 -17.72 -2.65
N LYS A 29 -12.21 -17.84 -1.67
CA LYS A 29 -11.94 -18.71 -0.53
C LYS A 29 -11.94 -20.18 -0.93
N LEU A 30 -12.88 -20.59 -1.78
CA LEU A 30 -12.95 -21.95 -2.29
C LEU A 30 -11.71 -22.32 -3.13
N HIS A 31 -11.29 -21.45 -4.02
CA HIS A 31 -10.07 -21.58 -4.82
C HIS A 31 -8.87 -21.91 -3.92
N LYS A 32 -8.60 -21.04 -2.94
CA LYS A 32 -7.49 -21.20 -1.99
C LYS A 32 -7.60 -22.49 -1.15
N GLU A 33 -8.80 -22.85 -0.75
CA GLU A 33 -9.05 -24.04 0.07
C GLU A 33 -8.90 -25.33 -0.72
N LEU A 34 -9.21 -25.35 -2.03
CA LEU A 34 -9.04 -26.48 -2.91
C LEU A 34 -7.56 -26.74 -3.19
N GLU A 35 -6.80 -25.73 -3.58
CA GLU A 35 -5.38 -25.87 -3.92
C GLU A 35 -4.50 -26.22 -2.72
N ASN A 36 -4.87 -25.72 -1.54
CA ASN A 36 -4.14 -26.02 -0.28
C ASN A 36 -4.55 -27.36 0.35
N PHE A 37 -5.56 -28.03 -0.18
CA PHE A 37 -6.03 -29.28 0.41
C PHE A 37 -5.03 -30.42 0.21
N LYS A 38 -4.78 -31.15 1.28
CA LYS A 38 -3.94 -32.35 1.28
C LYS A 38 -4.75 -33.56 1.69
N LEU A 39 -4.81 -34.54 0.82
CA LEU A 39 -5.43 -35.82 1.16
C LEU A 39 -4.73 -36.47 2.37
N PRO A 40 -5.49 -37.08 3.28
CA PRO A 40 -4.93 -37.92 4.32
C PRO A 40 -4.07 -39.03 3.72
N LYS A 41 -2.85 -39.23 4.27
CA LYS A 41 -1.84 -40.17 3.72
C LYS A 41 -2.36 -41.58 3.47
N ASN A 42 -3.27 -42.06 4.31
CA ASN A 42 -3.89 -43.37 4.14
C ASN A 42 -4.88 -43.46 2.99
N ILE A 43 -5.61 -42.39 2.67
CA ILE A 43 -6.50 -42.31 1.50
C ILE A 43 -5.64 -42.16 0.24
N GLU A 44 -4.61 -41.35 0.31
CA GLU A 44 -3.64 -41.23 -0.79
C GLU A 44 -3.01 -42.58 -1.15
N ALA A 45 -2.58 -43.35 -0.13
CA ALA A 45 -2.03 -44.69 -0.32
C ALA A 45 -3.06 -45.68 -0.90
N GLN A 46 -4.33 -45.57 -0.50
CA GLN A 46 -5.41 -46.41 -0.98
C GLN A 46 -5.77 -46.08 -2.44
N LEU A 47 -5.84 -44.83 -2.82
CA LEU A 47 -6.05 -44.38 -4.19
C LEU A 47 -4.93 -44.88 -5.11
N LYS A 48 -3.68 -44.69 -4.73
CA LYS A 48 -2.51 -45.13 -5.49
C LYS A 48 -2.41 -46.68 -5.58
N LYS A 49 -2.94 -47.41 -4.62
CA LYS A 49 -3.01 -48.87 -4.66
C LYS A 49 -4.04 -49.38 -5.68
N ASN A 50 -5.17 -48.66 -5.78
CA ASN A 50 -6.25 -49.04 -6.70
C ASN A 50 -5.96 -48.57 -8.14
N ASN A 51 -5.30 -47.43 -8.28
CA ASN A 51 -4.85 -46.85 -9.55
C ASN A 51 -3.53 -46.11 -9.32
N PRO A 52 -2.37 -46.63 -9.80
CA PRO A 52 -1.07 -45.99 -9.61
C PRO A 52 -0.99 -44.55 -10.14
N ASP A 53 -1.76 -44.26 -11.19
CA ASP A 53 -1.83 -42.94 -11.83
C ASP A 53 -2.94 -42.05 -11.24
N ALA A 54 -3.60 -42.49 -10.17
CA ALA A 54 -4.67 -41.69 -9.54
C ALA A 54 -4.15 -40.35 -9.04
N LYS A 55 -4.86 -39.32 -9.36
CA LYS A 55 -4.63 -37.96 -8.89
C LYS A 55 -4.82 -37.89 -7.36
N THR A 56 -3.86 -37.36 -6.65
CA THR A 56 -3.88 -37.27 -5.17
C THR A 56 -3.77 -35.86 -4.62
N LYS A 57 -3.72 -34.87 -5.49
CA LYS A 57 -3.64 -33.47 -5.16
C LYS A 57 -4.44 -32.66 -6.19
N ILE A 58 -5.15 -31.66 -5.75
CA ILE A 58 -5.67 -30.60 -6.59
C ILE A 58 -4.52 -29.62 -6.80
N SER A 59 -4.04 -29.53 -8.02
CA SER A 59 -2.80 -28.81 -8.33
C SER A 59 -3.06 -27.45 -8.92
N ARG A 60 -4.19 -27.29 -9.63
CA ARG A 60 -4.52 -26.06 -10.31
C ARG A 60 -6.03 -25.93 -10.50
N VAL A 61 -6.55 -24.82 -9.98
CA VAL A 61 -7.96 -24.44 -10.13
C VAL A 61 -8.01 -23.12 -10.89
N PHE A 62 -8.75 -23.08 -11.99
CA PHE A 62 -8.89 -21.87 -12.78
C PHE A 62 -9.93 -20.93 -12.15
N ARG A 63 -9.57 -19.66 -12.07
CA ARG A 63 -10.45 -18.55 -11.69
C ARG A 63 -10.09 -17.35 -12.56
N ASP A 64 -11.03 -16.80 -13.29
CA ASP A 64 -10.81 -15.83 -14.37
C ASP A 64 -10.15 -14.50 -13.98
N GLU A 65 -10.24 -14.06 -12.73
CA GLU A 65 -9.57 -12.83 -12.24
C GLU A 65 -8.04 -12.97 -12.05
N GLU A 66 -7.52 -14.19 -11.91
CA GLU A 66 -6.12 -14.40 -11.53
C GLU A 66 -5.22 -14.94 -12.65
N GLU A 67 -5.78 -15.55 -13.71
CA GLU A 67 -4.97 -16.29 -14.67
C GLU A 67 -5.05 -15.79 -16.13
N LEU A 68 -5.85 -14.76 -16.43
CA LEU A 68 -6.00 -14.26 -17.78
C LEU A 68 -5.02 -13.12 -18.10
N PRO A 69 -4.09 -13.30 -19.05
CA PRO A 69 -3.31 -12.19 -19.59
C PRO A 69 -4.19 -11.26 -20.42
N LEU A 70 -3.89 -9.98 -20.41
CA LEU A 70 -4.58 -8.97 -21.23
C LEU A 70 -4.37 -9.28 -22.73
N SER A 71 -5.31 -9.95 -23.36
CA SER A 71 -5.28 -10.26 -24.79
C SER A 71 -6.64 -10.10 -25.46
N SER A 72 -6.64 -10.04 -26.79
CA SER A 72 -7.77 -9.61 -27.63
C SER A 72 -8.88 -10.64 -27.86
N SER A 73 -8.84 -11.85 -27.27
CA SER A 73 -9.89 -12.87 -27.38
C SER A 73 -10.12 -13.60 -26.04
N LEU A 74 -10.77 -12.91 -25.12
CA LEU A 74 -11.15 -13.44 -23.81
C LEU A 74 -12.02 -14.71 -23.94
N GLU A 75 -12.94 -14.73 -24.90
CA GLU A 75 -13.87 -15.84 -25.13
C GLU A 75 -13.16 -17.14 -25.55
N ASP A 76 -12.15 -17.06 -26.43
CA ASP A 76 -11.40 -18.23 -26.88
C ASP A 76 -10.57 -18.85 -25.74
N GLN A 77 -9.99 -18.04 -24.88
CA GLN A 77 -9.18 -18.52 -23.76
C GLN A 77 -10.03 -19.21 -22.68
N ILE A 78 -11.21 -18.69 -22.39
CA ILE A 78 -12.15 -19.31 -21.46
C ILE A 78 -12.64 -20.65 -22.02
N VAL A 79 -12.96 -20.71 -23.30
CA VAL A 79 -13.36 -21.97 -23.96
C VAL A 79 -12.23 -22.99 -23.91
N GLU A 80 -10.97 -22.56 -24.13
CA GLU A 80 -9.81 -23.44 -24.04
C GLU A 80 -9.57 -23.91 -22.61
N ALA A 81 -9.70 -23.05 -21.62
CA ALA A 81 -9.62 -23.42 -20.20
C ALA A 81 -10.71 -24.43 -19.82
N LEU A 82 -11.95 -24.20 -20.24
CA LEU A 82 -13.07 -25.09 -19.99
C LEU A 82 -12.85 -26.48 -20.66
N LYS A 83 -12.28 -26.50 -21.85
CA LYS A 83 -11.95 -27.76 -22.56
C LYS A 83 -10.92 -28.60 -21.82
N ASN A 84 -9.96 -27.91 -21.15
CA ASN A 84 -8.86 -28.55 -20.43
C ASN A 84 -9.11 -28.64 -18.91
N THR A 85 -10.37 -28.66 -18.50
CA THR A 85 -10.79 -28.68 -17.10
C THR A 85 -11.54 -29.98 -16.77
N ASP A 86 -11.20 -30.61 -15.62
CA ASP A 86 -11.86 -31.84 -15.17
C ASP A 86 -13.26 -31.60 -14.61
N TYR A 87 -13.45 -30.53 -13.82
CA TYR A 87 -14.72 -30.21 -13.16
C TYR A 87 -15.04 -28.73 -13.28
N LEU A 88 -16.29 -28.40 -13.54
CA LEU A 88 -16.80 -27.03 -13.40
C LEU A 88 -17.45 -26.86 -12.03
N ILE A 89 -17.02 -25.89 -11.28
CA ILE A 89 -17.67 -25.48 -10.02
C ILE A 89 -18.44 -24.19 -10.26
N VAL A 90 -19.75 -24.23 -10.10
CA VAL A 90 -20.65 -23.11 -10.34
C VAL A 90 -21.10 -22.52 -8.99
N ILE A 91 -20.77 -21.26 -8.76
CA ILE A 91 -21.23 -20.53 -7.58
C ILE A 91 -22.62 -19.96 -7.84
N CYS A 92 -23.61 -20.61 -7.28
CA CYS A 92 -25.03 -20.35 -7.55
C CYS A 92 -25.61 -19.31 -6.61
N SER A 93 -26.14 -18.25 -7.18
CA SER A 93 -26.93 -17.19 -6.53
C SER A 93 -28.03 -16.70 -7.48
N PRO A 94 -29.04 -15.96 -7.02
CA PRO A 94 -30.06 -15.38 -7.90
C PRO A 94 -29.46 -14.52 -9.03
N ARG A 95 -28.34 -13.87 -8.77
CA ARG A 95 -27.62 -13.05 -9.75
C ARG A 95 -26.94 -13.83 -10.85
N LEU A 96 -26.61 -15.09 -10.62
CA LEU A 96 -25.95 -15.94 -11.62
C LEU A 96 -26.84 -16.15 -12.85
N LYS A 97 -28.17 -16.30 -12.64
CA LYS A 97 -29.14 -16.48 -13.74
C LYS A 97 -29.15 -15.31 -14.73
N GLU A 98 -28.83 -14.13 -14.29
CA GLU A 98 -28.79 -12.90 -15.10
C GLU A 98 -27.51 -12.78 -15.92
N SER A 99 -26.50 -13.61 -15.65
CA SER A 99 -25.21 -13.58 -16.35
C SER A 99 -25.24 -14.45 -17.59
N GLU A 100 -25.36 -13.82 -18.76
CA GLU A 100 -25.21 -14.53 -20.04
C GLU A 100 -23.84 -15.20 -20.17
N TRP A 101 -22.81 -14.62 -19.57
CA TRP A 101 -21.46 -15.13 -19.59
C TRP A 101 -21.31 -16.42 -18.80
N CYS A 102 -21.72 -16.44 -17.54
CA CYS A 102 -21.66 -17.66 -16.73
C CYS A 102 -22.53 -18.77 -17.32
N ARG A 103 -23.67 -18.43 -17.91
CA ARG A 103 -24.53 -19.41 -18.60
C ARG A 103 -23.81 -20.04 -19.78
N LYS A 104 -23.14 -19.25 -20.63
CA LYS A 104 -22.32 -19.75 -21.75
C LYS A 104 -21.18 -20.67 -21.27
N GLU A 105 -20.51 -20.35 -20.18
CA GLU A 105 -19.49 -21.21 -19.58
C GLU A 105 -20.07 -22.55 -19.17
N ILE A 106 -21.21 -22.56 -18.51
CA ILE A 106 -21.92 -23.77 -18.07
C ILE A 106 -22.36 -24.61 -19.29
N GLU A 107 -23.03 -23.98 -20.26
CA GLU A 107 -23.44 -24.67 -21.49
C GLU A 107 -22.25 -25.26 -22.25
N THR A 108 -21.18 -24.48 -22.39
CA THR A 108 -19.96 -24.94 -23.10
C THR A 108 -19.36 -26.13 -22.37
N PHE A 109 -19.21 -26.03 -21.04
CA PHE A 109 -18.64 -27.14 -20.27
C PHE A 109 -19.51 -28.40 -20.31
N ILE A 110 -20.83 -28.25 -20.17
CA ILE A 110 -21.76 -29.38 -20.26
C ILE A 110 -21.66 -30.06 -21.64
N SER A 111 -21.57 -29.26 -22.68
CA SER A 111 -21.44 -29.81 -24.06
C SER A 111 -20.13 -30.61 -24.28
N LEU A 112 -19.05 -30.20 -23.60
CA LEU A 112 -17.71 -30.82 -23.72
C LEU A 112 -17.54 -32.02 -22.80
N HIS A 113 -18.00 -31.95 -21.56
CA HIS A 113 -17.68 -32.91 -20.50
C HIS A 113 -18.88 -33.58 -19.85
N GLY A 114 -20.09 -33.10 -20.16
CA GLY A 114 -21.34 -33.57 -19.56
C GLY A 114 -21.65 -32.97 -18.21
N ILE A 115 -22.95 -33.03 -17.87
CA ILE A 115 -23.47 -32.39 -16.62
C ILE A 115 -22.95 -33.07 -15.34
N ASP A 116 -22.57 -34.33 -15.39
CA ASP A 116 -22.08 -35.11 -14.23
C ASP A 116 -20.75 -34.59 -13.67
N ARG A 117 -20.06 -33.69 -14.39
CA ARG A 117 -18.81 -33.03 -13.96
C ARG A 117 -19.02 -31.60 -13.51
N VAL A 118 -20.28 -31.17 -13.39
CA VAL A 118 -20.60 -29.84 -12.85
C VAL A 118 -20.94 -29.97 -11.37
N LEU A 119 -20.29 -29.17 -10.54
CA LEU A 119 -20.47 -29.14 -9.09
C LEU A 119 -21.08 -27.78 -8.72
N ALA A 120 -22.28 -27.77 -8.17
CA ALA A 120 -22.98 -26.56 -7.75
C ALA A 120 -22.63 -26.18 -6.30
N VAL A 121 -22.45 -24.91 -6.06
CA VAL A 121 -22.22 -24.32 -4.72
C VAL A 121 -23.24 -23.21 -4.52
N LEU A 122 -24.22 -23.42 -3.62
CA LEU A 122 -25.27 -22.47 -3.36
C LEU A 122 -24.84 -21.47 -2.28
N VAL A 123 -24.72 -20.20 -2.67
CA VAL A 123 -24.21 -19.12 -1.80
C VAL A 123 -25.32 -18.24 -1.27
N GLU A 124 -26.36 -18.01 -2.06
CA GLU A 124 -27.50 -17.16 -1.71
C GLU A 124 -28.77 -17.59 -2.46
N GLY A 125 -29.94 -17.24 -1.92
CA GLY A 125 -31.25 -17.53 -2.50
C GLY A 125 -31.69 -18.98 -2.26
N GLU A 126 -32.89 -19.31 -2.80
CA GLU A 126 -33.37 -20.69 -2.80
C GLU A 126 -32.91 -21.42 -4.07
N PRO A 127 -32.84 -22.75 -4.07
CA PRO A 127 -32.44 -23.53 -5.22
C PRO A 127 -33.14 -23.17 -6.53
N GLY A 128 -34.49 -23.02 -6.47
CA GLY A 128 -35.31 -22.66 -7.63
C GLY A 128 -34.97 -21.28 -8.23
N ASP A 129 -34.49 -20.35 -7.38
CA ASP A 129 -34.16 -18.99 -7.79
C ASP A 129 -32.69 -18.87 -8.23
N SER A 130 -31.82 -19.75 -7.73
CA SER A 130 -30.36 -19.59 -7.84
C SER A 130 -29.69 -20.52 -8.85
N PHE A 131 -30.31 -21.65 -9.20
CA PHE A 131 -29.75 -22.54 -10.22
C PHE A 131 -30.17 -22.11 -11.62
N PRO A 132 -29.23 -21.97 -12.54
CA PRO A 132 -29.54 -21.73 -13.95
C PRO A 132 -30.20 -22.94 -14.58
N GLU A 133 -30.99 -22.72 -15.64
CA GLU A 133 -31.76 -23.76 -16.31
C GLU A 133 -30.91 -24.91 -16.84
N GLU A 134 -29.68 -24.63 -17.23
CA GLU A 134 -28.69 -25.55 -17.72
C GLU A 134 -28.30 -26.63 -16.71
N LEU A 135 -28.48 -26.37 -15.42
CA LEU A 135 -28.24 -27.34 -14.36
C LEU A 135 -29.50 -28.12 -13.94
N LEU A 136 -30.67 -27.70 -14.36
CA LEU A 136 -31.94 -28.29 -13.95
C LEU A 136 -32.44 -29.37 -14.94
N THR A 137 -31.85 -29.46 -16.09
CA THR A 137 -32.31 -30.41 -17.13
C THR A 137 -31.13 -31.24 -17.65
N ARG A 138 -31.38 -32.54 -17.88
CA ARG A 138 -30.44 -33.48 -18.50
C ARG A 138 -31.02 -34.07 -19.76
N GLU A 139 -30.23 -34.15 -20.81
CA GLU A 139 -30.59 -34.87 -22.01
C GLU A 139 -30.31 -36.37 -21.84
N LYS A 140 -31.30 -37.20 -22.00
CA LYS A 140 -31.18 -38.64 -21.91
C LYS A 140 -31.63 -39.28 -23.20
N GLU A 141 -30.78 -40.05 -23.78
CA GLU A 141 -31.18 -40.91 -24.89
C GLU A 141 -32.05 -42.09 -24.41
N VAL A 142 -33.27 -42.13 -24.82
CA VAL A 142 -34.17 -43.25 -24.58
C VAL A 142 -34.40 -44.00 -25.89
N THR A 143 -34.08 -45.26 -25.90
CA THR A 143 -34.39 -46.13 -27.05
C THR A 143 -35.83 -46.60 -26.94
N GLY A 144 -36.70 -46.09 -27.79
CA GLY A 144 -38.05 -46.51 -27.86
C GLY A 144 -38.18 -47.98 -28.23
N LYS A 145 -39.36 -48.60 -27.97
CA LYS A 145 -39.61 -49.99 -28.33
C LYS A 145 -39.48 -50.27 -29.84
N ASP A 146 -39.38 -49.26 -30.66
CA ASP A 146 -39.22 -49.28 -32.11
C ASP A 146 -37.75 -49.12 -32.57
N GLY A 147 -36.78 -49.20 -31.65
CA GLY A 147 -35.33 -49.10 -31.97
C GLY A 147 -34.88 -47.68 -32.34
N LYS A 148 -35.75 -46.68 -32.33
CA LYS A 148 -35.34 -45.29 -32.57
C LYS A 148 -34.85 -44.63 -31.26
N LYS A 149 -33.66 -44.06 -31.31
CA LYS A 149 -33.13 -43.21 -30.22
C LYS A 149 -33.85 -41.86 -30.29
N THR A 150 -34.45 -41.49 -29.21
CA THR A 150 -35.09 -40.18 -29.01
C THR A 150 -34.47 -39.55 -27.77
N THR A 151 -33.98 -38.33 -27.89
CA THR A 151 -33.51 -37.56 -26.75
C THR A 151 -34.69 -36.95 -26.05
N ILE A 152 -34.87 -37.25 -24.77
CA ILE A 152 -35.85 -36.59 -23.89
C ILE A 152 -35.12 -35.78 -22.84
N LYS A 153 -35.67 -34.60 -22.53
CA LYS A 153 -35.16 -33.81 -21.41
C LYS A 153 -35.83 -34.33 -20.13
N GLU A 154 -34.99 -34.71 -19.19
CA GLU A 154 -35.38 -35.15 -17.85
C GLU A 154 -35.02 -34.02 -16.86
N ASP A 155 -35.94 -33.59 -16.06
CA ASP A 155 -35.67 -32.63 -14.99
C ASP A 155 -34.87 -33.30 -13.89
N ILE A 156 -33.78 -32.67 -13.51
CA ILE A 156 -32.90 -33.14 -12.44
C ILE A 156 -32.82 -32.10 -11.33
N GLU A 157 -32.72 -32.53 -10.09
CA GLU A 157 -32.44 -31.67 -8.97
C GLU A 157 -30.93 -31.77 -8.64
N PRO A 158 -30.13 -30.72 -8.95
CA PRO A 158 -28.71 -30.77 -8.71
C PRO A 158 -28.40 -30.76 -7.22
N LEU A 159 -27.52 -31.66 -6.81
CA LEU A 159 -27.04 -31.71 -5.43
C LEU A 159 -25.95 -30.64 -5.27
N ALA A 160 -26.27 -29.56 -4.56
CA ALA A 160 -25.32 -28.46 -4.34
C ALA A 160 -24.67 -28.51 -2.96
N ALA A 161 -23.43 -28.03 -2.90
CA ALA A 161 -22.81 -27.66 -1.63
C ALA A 161 -23.46 -26.38 -1.10
N ASP A 162 -24.19 -26.47 -0.02
CA ASP A 162 -24.91 -25.33 0.56
C ASP A 162 -24.00 -24.53 1.51
N VAL A 163 -23.61 -23.34 1.07
CA VAL A 163 -22.74 -22.43 1.80
C VAL A 163 -23.44 -21.11 2.16
N ARG A 164 -24.78 -21.10 2.14
CA ARG A 164 -25.58 -19.93 2.53
C ARG A 164 -25.31 -19.54 3.97
N GLY A 165 -25.36 -18.24 4.26
CA GLY A 165 -25.17 -17.70 5.60
C GLY A 165 -25.55 -16.22 5.67
N GLU A 166 -25.91 -15.75 6.85
CA GLU A 166 -26.30 -14.36 7.10
C GLU A 166 -25.15 -13.35 6.92
N ASN A 167 -23.92 -13.83 6.99
CA ASN A 167 -22.70 -13.04 6.81
C ASN A 167 -21.56 -13.94 6.30
N ASP A 168 -20.45 -13.32 5.94
CA ASP A 168 -19.31 -14.03 5.35
C ASP A 168 -18.68 -15.06 6.29
N GLN A 169 -18.66 -14.81 7.60
CA GLN A 169 -18.18 -15.80 8.56
C GLN A 169 -19.05 -17.05 8.61
N ALA A 170 -20.36 -16.86 8.54
CA ALA A 170 -21.30 -17.99 8.47
C ALA A 170 -21.11 -18.78 7.16
N ARG A 171 -20.93 -18.07 6.04
CA ARG A 171 -20.62 -18.68 4.74
C ARG A 171 -19.31 -19.45 4.76
N LEU A 172 -18.25 -18.88 5.34
CA LEU A 172 -16.96 -19.56 5.49
C LEU A 172 -17.04 -20.81 6.38
N LYS A 173 -17.86 -20.76 7.43
CA LYS A 173 -18.07 -21.94 8.28
C LYS A 173 -18.80 -23.05 7.53
N ALA A 174 -19.80 -22.71 6.73
CA ALA A 174 -20.51 -23.64 5.86
C ALA A 174 -19.54 -24.21 4.79
N LEU A 175 -18.76 -23.34 4.15
CA LEU A 175 -17.77 -23.73 3.15
C LEU A 175 -16.73 -24.72 3.71
N LYS A 176 -16.27 -24.52 4.95
CA LYS A 176 -15.34 -25.47 5.61
C LYS A 176 -15.91 -26.88 5.74
N ASN A 177 -17.21 -27.01 5.84
CA ASN A 177 -17.86 -28.33 5.91
C ASN A 177 -18.14 -28.92 4.51
N GLU A 178 -18.66 -28.08 3.62
CA GLU A 178 -19.10 -28.53 2.29
C GLU A 178 -17.97 -28.75 1.29
N LYS A 179 -16.81 -28.07 1.47
CA LYS A 179 -15.63 -28.30 0.61
C LYS A 179 -15.18 -29.75 0.56
N ILE A 180 -15.34 -30.50 1.65
CA ILE A 180 -14.96 -31.90 1.71
C ILE A 180 -15.83 -32.75 0.77
N ARG A 181 -17.12 -32.34 0.59
CA ARG A 181 -18.01 -33.02 -0.38
C ARG A 181 -17.59 -32.75 -1.82
N LEU A 182 -17.22 -31.49 -2.13
CA LEU A 182 -16.68 -31.14 -3.45
C LEU A 182 -15.39 -31.92 -3.74
N ILE A 183 -14.47 -31.93 -2.78
CA ILE A 183 -13.19 -32.63 -2.90
C ILE A 183 -13.39 -34.14 -3.03
N ALA A 184 -14.31 -34.73 -2.28
CA ALA A 184 -14.64 -36.15 -2.39
C ALA A 184 -15.10 -36.50 -3.81
N THR A 185 -15.97 -35.67 -4.39
CA THR A 185 -16.46 -35.87 -5.77
C THR A 185 -15.33 -35.74 -6.78
N MET A 186 -14.45 -34.74 -6.65
CA MET A 186 -13.31 -34.50 -7.55
C MET A 186 -12.30 -35.67 -7.56
N PHE A 187 -12.13 -36.36 -6.42
CA PHE A 187 -11.25 -37.53 -6.33
C PHE A 187 -11.96 -38.86 -6.53
N GLY A 188 -13.28 -38.85 -6.81
CA GLY A 188 -14.08 -40.08 -6.94
C GLY A 188 -14.14 -40.90 -5.65
N LEU A 189 -14.08 -40.21 -4.49
CA LEU A 189 -14.09 -40.80 -3.16
C LEU A 189 -15.47 -40.74 -2.55
N ASN A 190 -15.78 -41.72 -1.69
CA ASN A 190 -16.99 -41.61 -0.87
C ASN A 190 -16.82 -40.48 0.17
N TYR A 191 -17.80 -39.58 0.22
CA TYR A 191 -17.79 -38.45 1.12
C TYR A 191 -17.61 -38.85 2.58
N ASP A 192 -18.28 -39.92 3.02
CA ASP A 192 -18.23 -40.34 4.41
C ASP A 192 -16.82 -40.86 4.80
N ASP A 193 -16.15 -41.54 3.88
CA ASP A 193 -14.78 -42.01 4.10
C ASP A 193 -13.81 -40.84 4.20
N LEU A 194 -13.95 -39.83 3.38
CA LEU A 194 -13.07 -38.65 3.41
C LEU A 194 -13.35 -37.79 4.65
N LYS A 195 -14.62 -37.55 4.95
CA LYS A 195 -15.04 -36.76 6.12
C LYS A 195 -14.61 -37.41 7.44
N GLN A 196 -14.85 -38.72 7.57
CA GLN A 196 -14.53 -39.47 8.79
C GLN A 196 -13.01 -39.50 9.02
N ARG A 197 -12.22 -39.70 7.98
CA ARG A 197 -10.76 -39.78 8.06
C ARG A 197 -10.08 -38.42 8.15
N HIS A 198 -10.68 -37.39 7.55
CA HIS A 198 -10.22 -36.02 7.75
C HIS A 198 -10.46 -35.58 9.21
N LYS A 199 -11.59 -35.98 9.79
CA LYS A 199 -11.88 -35.78 11.22
C LYS A 199 -10.92 -36.55 12.11
N GLU A 200 -10.57 -37.77 11.74
CA GLU A 200 -9.59 -38.60 12.45
C GLU A 200 -8.17 -38.00 12.46
N GLN A 201 -7.76 -37.33 11.38
CA GLN A 201 -6.48 -36.64 11.35
C GLN A 201 -6.46 -35.40 12.25
N GLN A 202 -7.54 -34.66 12.30
CA GLN A 202 -7.71 -33.52 13.20
C GLN A 202 -7.79 -33.99 14.65
N THR A 203 -8.46 -35.14 14.88
CA THR A 203 -8.65 -35.72 16.21
C THR A 203 -7.38 -36.40 16.74
N ARG A 204 -6.51 -36.97 15.89
CA ARG A 204 -5.22 -37.51 16.33
C ARG A 204 -4.27 -36.49 16.94
N LYS A 205 -4.38 -35.20 16.52
CA LYS A 205 -3.65 -34.10 17.19
C LYS A 205 -4.27 -33.72 18.55
N LEU A 206 -5.55 -34.03 18.76
CA LEU A 206 -6.30 -33.83 20.01
C LEU A 206 -6.32 -35.08 20.89
N ILE A 207 -6.16 -36.29 20.32
CA ILE A 207 -6.33 -37.61 21.00
C ILE A 207 -5.14 -37.96 21.89
N THR A 208 -3.98 -37.31 21.78
CA THR A 208 -2.95 -37.46 22.83
C THR A 208 -3.37 -36.84 24.17
N LEU A 209 -4.41 -35.98 24.16
CA LEU A 209 -5.01 -35.46 25.39
C LEU A 209 -6.30 -36.18 25.81
N ALA A 210 -7.01 -36.82 24.85
CA ALA A 210 -8.30 -37.46 25.07
C ALA A 210 -8.22 -38.98 25.32
N GLY A 211 -7.04 -39.56 25.24
CA GLY A 211 -6.83 -41.01 25.46
C GLY A 211 -7.09 -41.51 26.89
N ILE A 212 -7.28 -40.60 27.83
CA ILE A 212 -7.60 -40.95 29.24
C ILE A 212 -9.11 -41.06 29.50
N VAL A 213 -9.95 -40.41 28.66
CA VAL A 213 -11.41 -40.39 28.86
C VAL A 213 -12.09 -41.63 28.22
N ALA A 214 -11.50 -42.15 27.14
CA ALA A 214 -12.09 -43.29 26.42
C ALA A 214 -11.98 -44.66 27.15
N ALA A 215 -11.03 -44.79 28.07
CA ALA A 215 -10.86 -46.04 28.83
C ALA A 215 -11.95 -46.26 29.92
N VAL A 216 -12.64 -45.19 30.33
CA VAL A 216 -13.72 -45.27 31.35
C VAL A 216 -15.06 -45.66 30.74
N CYS A 217 -15.30 -45.38 29.46
CA CYS A 217 -16.56 -45.70 28.82
C CYS A 217 -16.69 -47.17 28.38
N LEU A 218 -15.58 -47.88 28.18
CA LEU A 218 -15.63 -49.28 27.76
C LEU A 218 -15.93 -50.28 28.88
N LEU A 219 -15.85 -49.87 30.12
CA LEU A 219 -16.18 -50.70 31.29
C LEU A 219 -17.68 -50.74 31.64
N PHE A 220 -18.46 -49.82 31.06
CA PHE A 220 -19.89 -49.70 31.32
C PHE A 220 -20.80 -50.53 30.39
N THR A 221 -20.25 -51.03 29.27
CA THR A 221 -21.06 -51.78 28.28
C THR A 221 -21.15 -53.28 28.53
N ALA A 222 -20.47 -53.78 29.54
CA ALA A 222 -20.47 -55.22 29.85
C ALA A 222 -21.50 -55.69 30.90
N LEU A 223 -22.27 -54.75 31.44
CA LEU A 223 -23.18 -55.07 32.55
C LEU A 223 -24.68 -54.92 32.27
N SER A 224 -25.08 -54.70 31.04
CA SER A 224 -26.51 -54.52 30.68
C SER A 224 -27.21 -55.69 30.00
N THR A 225 -26.81 -56.91 30.30
CA THR A 225 -27.55 -58.09 29.87
C THR A 225 -27.99 -58.93 31.06
N TYR A 226 -28.65 -58.30 31.99
CA TYR A 226 -29.52 -59.11 32.88
C TYR A 226 -30.68 -58.29 33.44
N SER A 227 -31.84 -58.81 33.15
CA SER A 227 -33.15 -58.60 33.76
C SER A 227 -34.11 -57.58 33.13
N ALA A 228 -34.92 -58.11 32.31
CA ALA A 228 -36.30 -57.68 32.13
C ALA A 228 -37.08 -57.91 33.40
N PHE A 229 -37.26 -56.90 34.26
CA PHE A 229 -38.37 -56.86 35.22
C PHE A 229 -38.73 -55.43 35.60
N THR A 230 -40.02 -55.13 35.36
CA THR A 230 -40.86 -54.10 35.95
C THR A 230 -40.83 -52.72 35.37
N PHE A 231 -41.98 -52.37 34.84
CA PHE A 231 -42.41 -51.01 34.31
C PHE A 231 -42.10 -49.84 35.25
N LYS A 232 -41.82 -50.05 36.50
CA LYS A 232 -41.43 -49.05 37.46
C LYS A 232 -39.99 -48.56 37.28
N LYS A 233 -39.13 -49.43 36.80
CA LYS A 233 -37.72 -49.13 36.54
C LYS A 233 -37.58 -48.27 35.28
N GLN A 234 -38.42 -48.46 34.26
CA GLN A 234 -38.36 -47.65 33.00
C GLN A 234 -38.65 -46.17 33.25
N LYS A 235 -39.55 -45.85 34.16
CA LYS A 235 -39.89 -44.47 34.49
C LYS A 235 -38.72 -43.77 35.20
N ASP A 236 -38.05 -44.51 36.12
CA ASP A 236 -36.87 -43.98 36.85
C ASP A 236 -35.65 -43.91 35.95
N GLU A 237 -35.50 -44.87 35.00
CA GLU A 237 -34.41 -44.80 33.96
C GLU A 237 -34.63 -43.68 32.99
N ILE A 238 -35.87 -43.46 32.51
CA ILE A 238 -36.16 -42.32 31.61
C ILE A 238 -35.91 -40.97 32.32
N GLN A 239 -36.26 -40.91 33.62
CA GLN A 239 -36.04 -39.70 34.38
C GLN A 239 -34.55 -39.48 34.73
N ALA A 240 -33.81 -40.58 34.94
CA ALA A 240 -32.35 -40.54 35.11
C ALA A 240 -31.65 -40.15 33.78
N GLN A 241 -32.08 -40.76 32.66
CA GLN A 241 -31.58 -40.39 31.33
C GLN A 241 -31.92 -38.93 30.96
N ALA A 242 -33.12 -38.45 31.26
CA ALA A 242 -33.49 -37.07 31.07
C ALA A 242 -32.61 -36.12 31.92
N THR A 243 -32.32 -36.52 33.16
CA THR A 243 -31.42 -35.74 34.04
C THR A 243 -29.98 -35.75 33.52
N GLU A 244 -29.54 -36.90 33.02
CA GLU A 244 -28.19 -37.07 32.44
C GLU A 244 -28.04 -36.27 31.12
N ILE A 245 -29.07 -36.32 30.24
CA ILE A 245 -29.11 -35.48 29.04
C ILE A 245 -29.13 -34.01 29.41
N GLN A 246 -29.87 -33.61 30.43
CA GLN A 246 -29.89 -32.24 30.93
C GLN A 246 -28.53 -31.81 31.49
N GLN A 247 -27.86 -32.71 32.23
CA GLN A 247 -26.49 -32.44 32.70
C GLN A 247 -25.50 -32.37 31.56
N GLN A 248 -25.54 -33.29 30.58
CA GLN A 248 -24.70 -33.25 29.38
C GLN A 248 -24.97 -31.99 28.55
N ALA A 249 -26.22 -31.60 28.35
CA ALA A 249 -26.59 -30.39 27.66
C ALA A 249 -26.05 -29.12 28.38
N ASN A 250 -26.17 -29.09 29.72
CA ASN A 250 -25.60 -28.00 30.52
C ASN A 250 -24.07 -28.00 30.48
N GLN A 251 -23.43 -29.16 30.48
CA GLN A 251 -21.98 -29.28 30.35
C GLN A 251 -21.48 -28.85 28.96
N LEU A 252 -22.17 -29.25 27.89
CA LEU A 252 -21.90 -28.78 26.52
C LEU A 252 -22.11 -27.28 26.40
N ARG A 253 -23.16 -26.73 27.03
CA ARG A 253 -23.41 -25.29 27.04
C ARG A 253 -22.26 -24.54 27.78
N LEU A 254 -21.85 -25.05 28.93
CA LEU A 254 -20.70 -24.50 29.66
C LEU A 254 -19.40 -24.59 28.85
N GLN A 255 -19.16 -25.71 28.18
CA GLN A 255 -18.00 -25.89 27.30
C GLN A 255 -18.06 -24.94 26.11
N SER A 256 -19.24 -24.76 25.50
CA SER A 256 -19.41 -23.82 24.39
C SER A 256 -19.14 -22.39 24.85
N VAL A 257 -19.66 -21.97 26.01
CA VAL A 257 -19.41 -20.63 26.57
C VAL A 257 -17.90 -20.47 26.86
N THR A 258 -17.29 -21.47 27.51
CA THR A 258 -15.85 -21.41 27.79
C THR A 258 -14.99 -21.39 26.54
N LEU A 259 -15.39 -22.08 25.48
CA LEU A 259 -14.70 -22.08 24.20
C LEU A 259 -14.84 -20.70 23.52
N THR A 260 -16.03 -20.13 23.56
CA THR A 260 -16.28 -18.78 23.03
C THR A 260 -15.45 -17.73 23.78
N GLU A 261 -15.44 -17.79 25.13
CA GLU A 261 -14.62 -16.91 25.95
C GLU A 261 -13.12 -17.06 25.66
N LYS A 262 -12.65 -18.29 25.47
CA LYS A 262 -11.25 -18.54 25.10
C LYS A 262 -10.91 -18.01 23.69
N ASN A 263 -11.84 -18.17 22.75
CA ASN A 263 -11.66 -17.67 21.41
C ASN A 263 -11.64 -16.14 21.38
N ASN A 264 -12.56 -15.50 22.13
CA ASN A 264 -12.57 -14.04 22.25
C ASN A 264 -11.26 -13.51 22.86
N LYS A 265 -10.79 -14.15 23.95
CA LYS A 265 -9.49 -13.78 24.54
C LYS A 265 -8.31 -14.00 23.57
N LEU A 266 -8.36 -15.03 22.73
CA LEU A 266 -7.33 -15.24 21.72
C LEU A 266 -7.35 -14.10 20.70
N LEU A 267 -8.53 -13.68 20.23
CA LEU A 267 -8.68 -12.55 19.30
C LEU A 267 -8.25 -11.21 19.95
N GLU A 268 -8.58 -10.99 21.23
CA GLU A 268 -8.10 -9.83 21.99
C GLU A 268 -6.56 -9.81 22.06
N HIS A 269 -5.93 -10.94 22.37
CA HIS A 269 -4.47 -11.05 22.38
C HIS A 269 -3.87 -10.85 20.98
N GLN A 270 -4.54 -11.33 19.94
CA GLN A 270 -4.09 -11.15 18.56
C GLN A 270 -4.18 -9.69 18.14
N ALA A 271 -5.29 -9.00 18.44
CA ALA A 271 -5.44 -7.58 18.21
C ALA A 271 -4.38 -6.75 18.96
N ALA A 272 -4.16 -7.03 20.24
CA ALA A 272 -3.12 -6.39 21.05
C ALA A 272 -1.71 -6.64 20.49
N SER A 273 -1.44 -7.86 20.00
CA SER A 273 -0.16 -8.18 19.34
C SER A 273 0.03 -7.39 18.05
N LEU A 274 -1.01 -7.23 17.22
CA LEU A 274 -0.98 -6.42 16.02
C LEU A 274 -0.78 -4.93 16.36
N ALA A 275 -1.48 -4.42 17.37
CA ALA A 275 -1.29 -3.05 17.85
C ALA A 275 0.16 -2.82 18.32
N GLN A 276 0.73 -3.76 19.07
CA GLN A 276 2.13 -3.68 19.51
C GLN A 276 3.11 -3.78 18.34
N ASN A 277 2.83 -4.63 17.35
CA ASN A 277 3.62 -4.71 16.12
C ASN A 277 3.59 -3.40 15.35
N SER A 278 2.43 -2.74 15.27
CA SER A 278 2.31 -1.41 14.70
C SER A 278 3.27 -0.41 15.37
N LEU A 279 3.26 -0.35 16.69
CA LEU A 279 4.17 0.55 17.44
C LEU A 279 5.66 0.17 17.27
N ASN A 280 5.96 -1.11 17.09
CA ASN A 280 7.32 -1.55 16.79
C ASN A 280 7.76 -1.19 15.37
N CYS A 281 6.85 -1.26 14.39
CA CYS A 281 7.09 -0.78 13.03
C CYS A 281 7.40 0.72 13.02
N LEU A 282 6.67 1.53 13.79
CA LEU A 282 6.97 2.96 13.93
C LEU A 282 8.38 3.24 14.47
N LYS A 283 8.83 2.45 15.44
CA LYS A 283 10.20 2.57 15.98
C LYS A 283 11.28 2.16 14.98
N ALA A 284 10.92 1.37 13.98
CA ALA A 284 11.78 0.93 12.89
C ALA A 284 11.65 1.80 11.63
N ASP A 285 11.00 2.96 11.72
CA ASP A 285 10.69 3.86 10.60
C ASP A 285 9.87 3.17 9.47
N ASP A 286 9.11 2.13 9.83
CA ASP A 286 8.19 1.42 8.94
C ASP A 286 6.74 1.81 9.25
N ARG A 287 6.34 3.00 8.81
CA ARG A 287 4.97 3.50 9.01
C ARG A 287 3.94 2.72 8.20
N LEU A 288 4.31 2.26 6.99
CA LEU A 288 3.43 1.45 6.16
C LEU A 288 3.04 0.16 6.89
N GLY A 289 4.03 -0.56 7.42
CA GLY A 289 3.80 -1.73 8.27
C GLY A 289 3.05 -1.39 9.55
N ALA A 290 3.29 -0.21 10.12
CA ALA A 290 2.58 0.26 11.32
C ALA A 290 1.08 0.46 11.05
N VAL A 291 0.72 1.22 10.01
CA VAL A 291 -0.69 1.45 9.63
C VAL A 291 -1.36 0.13 9.27
N GLN A 292 -0.70 -0.73 8.51
CA GLN A 292 -1.23 -2.04 8.13
C GLN A 292 -1.55 -2.93 9.36
N ASN A 293 -0.62 -3.02 10.30
CA ASN A 293 -0.84 -3.81 11.52
C ASN A 293 -1.95 -3.23 12.39
N ALA A 294 -2.01 -1.90 12.55
CA ALA A 294 -3.05 -1.25 13.32
C ALA A 294 -4.43 -1.35 12.65
N TYR A 295 -4.49 -1.24 11.34
CA TYR A 295 -5.70 -1.45 10.55
C TYR A 295 -6.24 -2.87 10.74
N TRP A 296 -5.40 -3.90 10.61
CA TRP A 296 -5.78 -5.28 10.88
C TRP A 296 -6.24 -5.50 12.33
N ALA A 297 -5.63 -4.81 13.30
CA ALA A 297 -6.01 -4.91 14.71
C ALA A 297 -7.43 -4.39 15.00
N LEU A 298 -8.00 -3.58 14.12
CA LEU A 298 -9.34 -3.00 14.25
C LEU A 298 -10.36 -3.55 13.23
N THR A 299 -9.92 -4.30 12.25
CA THR A 299 -10.78 -4.81 11.17
C THR A 299 -10.78 -6.34 11.13
N GLU A 300 -10.14 -6.94 10.16
CA GLU A 300 -10.06 -8.39 9.96
C GLU A 300 -8.61 -8.83 9.76
N TYR A 301 -8.23 -9.89 10.44
CA TYR A 301 -6.93 -10.53 10.27
C TYR A 301 -7.07 -12.06 10.22
N ASP A 302 -6.47 -12.68 9.20
CA ASP A 302 -6.53 -14.14 8.95
C ASP A 302 -7.96 -14.72 8.98
N GLY A 303 -8.91 -13.96 8.38
CA GLY A 303 -10.32 -14.35 8.27
C GLY A 303 -11.11 -14.26 9.58
N ASN A 304 -10.64 -13.51 10.55
CA ASN A 304 -11.33 -13.26 11.82
C ASN A 304 -11.46 -11.77 12.07
N ALA A 305 -12.67 -11.31 12.37
CA ALA A 305 -12.87 -9.93 12.80
C ALA A 305 -12.22 -9.71 14.17
N MET A 306 -11.41 -8.67 14.27
CA MET A 306 -10.74 -8.31 15.51
C MET A 306 -11.69 -7.53 16.44
N PRO A 307 -11.65 -7.78 17.75
CA PRO A 307 -12.41 -6.98 18.69
C PRO A 307 -11.79 -5.58 18.79
N TYR A 308 -12.63 -4.56 18.90
CA TYR A 308 -12.19 -3.22 19.20
C TYR A 308 -11.42 -3.16 20.52
N SER A 309 -10.32 -2.43 20.56
CA SER A 309 -9.64 -2.03 21.78
C SER A 309 -9.05 -0.63 21.64
N ASP A 310 -8.97 0.08 22.75
CA ASP A 310 -8.33 1.39 22.81
C ASP A 310 -6.85 1.35 22.42
N GLU A 311 -6.16 0.25 22.73
CA GLU A 311 -4.76 0.01 22.34
C GLU A 311 -4.62 -0.07 20.83
N SER A 312 -5.56 -0.73 20.15
CA SER A 312 -5.58 -0.80 18.68
C SER A 312 -5.91 0.56 18.06
N ARG A 313 -6.87 1.30 18.62
CA ARG A 313 -7.16 2.67 18.21
C ARG A 313 -5.96 3.58 18.42
N PHE A 314 -5.30 3.50 19.58
CA PHE A 314 -4.08 4.25 19.86
C PHE A 314 -2.98 3.94 18.84
N ALA A 315 -2.73 2.66 18.57
CA ALA A 315 -1.73 2.26 17.59
C ALA A 315 -2.03 2.85 16.20
N LEU A 316 -3.30 2.84 15.75
CA LEU A 316 -3.71 3.41 14.48
C LEU A 316 -3.54 4.95 14.48
N THR A 317 -3.95 5.60 15.55
CA THR A 317 -3.78 7.06 15.69
C THR A 317 -2.30 7.45 15.63
N GLN A 318 -1.42 6.69 16.32
CA GLN A 318 0.04 6.94 16.26
C GLN A 318 0.61 6.65 14.88
N ALA A 319 0.14 5.60 14.21
CA ALA A 319 0.61 5.24 12.88
C ALA A 319 0.22 6.28 11.82
N LEU A 320 -1.00 6.78 11.86
CA LEU A 320 -1.49 7.83 10.95
C LEU A 320 -1.00 9.22 11.34
N ASP A 321 -0.83 9.48 12.64
CA ASP A 321 -0.44 10.78 13.20
C ASP A 321 -1.31 11.96 12.68
N PRO A 322 -2.65 11.85 12.77
CA PRO A 322 -3.58 12.77 12.11
C PRO A 322 -3.60 14.16 12.75
N TYR A 323 -3.01 14.32 13.93
CA TYR A 323 -2.94 15.56 14.72
C TYR A 323 -1.57 16.23 14.66
N ASP A 324 -0.66 15.76 13.81
CA ASP A 324 0.58 16.46 13.53
C ASP A 324 0.34 17.55 12.49
N TYR A 325 0.41 18.80 12.93
CA TYR A 325 0.30 19.97 12.06
C TYR A 325 1.66 20.46 11.55
N GLY A 326 2.75 19.89 12.06
CA GLY A 326 4.11 20.37 11.74
C GLY A 326 4.63 19.85 10.42
N THR A 327 4.26 18.64 10.02
CA THR A 327 4.77 18.04 8.79
C THR A 327 3.80 17.01 8.21
N SER A 328 3.50 17.16 6.93
CA SER A 328 2.72 16.18 6.19
C SER A 328 3.60 15.03 5.65
N LEU A 329 4.92 15.14 5.74
CA LEU A 329 5.86 14.14 5.21
C LEU A 329 6.28 13.15 6.30
N LYS A 330 5.98 11.87 6.11
CA LYS A 330 6.30 10.80 7.06
C LYS A 330 7.08 9.68 6.40
N ALA A 331 8.06 9.13 7.13
CA ALA A 331 8.72 7.90 6.72
C ALA A 331 7.69 6.77 6.67
N ALA A 332 7.47 6.21 5.48
CA ALA A 332 6.49 5.15 5.26
C ALA A 332 7.12 3.77 5.41
N SER A 333 8.30 3.58 4.84
CA SER A 333 8.99 2.28 4.85
C SER A 333 10.49 2.47 4.56
N THR A 334 11.30 1.49 4.92
CA THR A 334 12.74 1.47 4.61
C THR A 334 13.06 0.27 3.73
N ILE A 335 13.65 0.52 2.58
CA ILE A 335 14.21 -0.47 1.68
C ILE A 335 15.66 -0.72 2.08
N THR A 336 16.02 -1.96 2.37
CA THR A 336 17.40 -2.35 2.64
C THR A 336 17.97 -3.10 1.44
N LEU A 337 18.99 -2.53 0.83
CA LEU A 337 19.70 -3.09 -0.34
C LEU A 337 20.91 -3.93 0.08
N ASN A 338 21.58 -4.55 -0.88
CA ASN A 338 22.81 -5.30 -0.61
C ASN A 338 24.04 -4.40 -0.54
N SER A 339 24.00 -3.22 -1.13
CA SER A 339 25.10 -2.26 -1.21
C SER A 339 24.57 -0.83 -1.27
N ASN A 340 25.47 0.16 -1.24
CA ASN A 340 25.13 1.58 -1.37
C ASN A 340 24.46 1.85 -2.72
N VAL A 341 23.59 2.87 -2.75
CA VAL A 341 22.92 3.32 -3.97
C VAL A 341 23.88 4.10 -4.87
N GLU A 342 23.86 3.79 -6.15
CA GLU A 342 24.55 4.57 -7.19
C GLU A 342 23.59 5.60 -7.83
N PHE A 343 22.36 5.18 -8.11
CA PHE A 343 21.31 6.08 -8.55
C PHE A 343 19.90 5.52 -8.28
N MET A 344 18.94 6.42 -8.27
CA MET A 344 17.51 6.15 -8.26
C MET A 344 16.85 6.86 -9.45
N LEU A 345 15.85 6.23 -10.04
CA LEU A 345 15.06 6.78 -11.14
C LEU A 345 13.59 6.40 -10.97
N GLU A 346 12.73 7.39 -11.01
CA GLU A 346 11.28 7.22 -10.91
C GLU A 346 10.63 6.90 -12.27
N SER A 347 9.54 6.11 -12.23
CA SER A 347 8.66 5.89 -13.37
C SER A 347 7.85 7.16 -13.69
N PRO A 348 7.23 7.26 -14.88
CA PRO A 348 6.45 8.45 -15.26
C PRO A 348 5.33 8.81 -14.28
N SER A 349 4.65 7.83 -13.68
CA SER A 349 3.66 8.08 -12.62
C SER A 349 4.28 8.35 -11.26
N GLY A 350 5.56 7.99 -11.03
CA GLY A 350 6.19 7.97 -9.72
C GLY A 350 5.77 6.80 -8.82
N GLU A 351 4.99 5.82 -9.32
CA GLU A 351 4.54 4.66 -8.54
C GLU A 351 5.63 3.60 -8.37
N ILE A 352 6.58 3.56 -9.31
CA ILE A 352 7.71 2.63 -9.31
C ILE A 352 9.02 3.40 -9.33
N VAL A 353 9.99 2.93 -8.55
CA VAL A 353 11.36 3.47 -8.57
C VAL A 353 12.35 2.35 -8.87
N ALA A 354 13.20 2.59 -9.85
CA ALA A 354 14.37 1.77 -10.14
C ALA A 354 15.52 2.22 -9.24
N ILE A 355 16.16 1.28 -8.57
CA ILE A 355 17.35 1.52 -7.73
C ILE A 355 18.49 0.65 -8.22
N TYR A 356 19.60 1.28 -8.55
CA TYR A 356 20.84 0.60 -8.91
C TYR A 356 21.87 0.78 -7.80
N ASP A 357 22.41 -0.33 -7.31
CA ASP A 357 23.36 -0.31 -6.21
C ASP A 357 24.82 -0.54 -6.66
N ALA A 358 25.77 -0.22 -5.79
CA ALA A 358 27.20 -0.34 -6.06
C ALA A 358 27.68 -1.81 -6.24
N SER A 359 26.85 -2.80 -5.96
CA SER A 359 27.13 -4.20 -6.30
C SER A 359 26.70 -4.56 -7.72
N GLY A 360 26.11 -3.63 -8.47
CA GLY A 360 25.65 -3.83 -9.84
C GLY A 360 24.26 -4.46 -9.91
N VAL A 361 23.46 -4.35 -8.86
CA VAL A 361 22.10 -4.87 -8.83
C VAL A 361 21.12 -3.74 -9.12
N LEU A 362 20.27 -3.96 -10.13
CA LEU A 362 19.14 -3.10 -10.47
C LEU A 362 17.85 -3.75 -9.93
N SER A 363 17.14 -3.04 -9.07
CA SER A 363 15.90 -3.47 -8.43
C SER A 363 14.79 -2.45 -8.64
N PHE A 364 13.54 -2.93 -8.68
CA PHE A 364 12.36 -2.10 -8.91
C PHE A 364 11.41 -2.21 -7.73
N TRP A 365 10.98 -1.07 -7.21
CA TRP A 365 10.23 -0.99 -5.98
C TRP A 365 8.93 -0.21 -6.16
N SER A 366 7.83 -0.78 -5.68
CA SER A 366 6.54 -0.10 -5.66
C SER A 366 6.47 0.89 -4.50
N MET A 367 6.17 2.14 -4.80
CA MET A 367 5.98 3.19 -3.79
C MET A 367 4.66 3.05 -3.05
N LYS A 368 3.73 2.28 -3.60
CA LYS A 368 2.45 1.98 -2.98
C LYS A 368 2.62 1.16 -1.69
N ASN A 369 3.42 0.10 -1.75
CA ASN A 369 3.53 -0.89 -0.67
C ASN A 369 4.97 -1.17 -0.21
N GLY A 370 5.97 -0.49 -0.74
CA GLY A 370 7.38 -0.67 -0.38
C GLY A 370 7.98 -2.03 -0.74
N LYS A 371 7.36 -2.77 -1.67
CA LYS A 371 7.82 -4.12 -2.07
C LYS A 371 8.48 -4.11 -3.44
N GLY A 372 9.36 -5.07 -3.66
CA GLY A 372 9.92 -5.32 -4.98
C GLY A 372 8.83 -5.72 -5.98
N VAL A 373 8.90 -5.14 -7.19
CA VAL A 373 7.93 -5.36 -8.26
C VAL A 373 8.22 -6.65 -9.01
N CYS A 374 9.52 -6.93 -9.25
CA CYS A 374 10.00 -8.15 -9.88
C CYS A 374 11.34 -8.57 -9.27
N ASP A 375 11.88 -9.70 -9.70
CA ASP A 375 13.20 -10.16 -9.26
C ASP A 375 14.29 -9.17 -9.70
N PRO A 376 15.27 -8.83 -8.84
CA PRO A 376 16.34 -7.91 -9.17
C PRO A 376 17.23 -8.43 -10.29
N LEU A 377 17.69 -7.55 -11.17
CA LEU A 377 18.66 -7.85 -12.22
C LEU A 377 20.08 -7.68 -11.72
N ASN A 378 20.93 -8.68 -11.92
CA ASN A 378 22.36 -8.56 -11.64
C ASN A 378 23.09 -8.10 -12.90
N LEU A 379 23.55 -6.86 -12.89
CA LEU A 379 24.26 -6.18 -13.97
C LEU A 379 25.71 -5.83 -13.58
N ALA A 380 26.31 -6.62 -12.70
CA ALA A 380 27.65 -6.33 -12.14
C ALA A 380 28.76 -6.16 -13.20
N ASP A 381 28.57 -6.73 -14.39
CA ASP A 381 29.51 -6.57 -15.52
C ASP A 381 29.22 -5.30 -16.35
N ALA A 382 28.11 -4.58 -16.08
CA ALA A 382 27.73 -3.36 -16.78
C ALA A 382 27.97 -2.12 -15.89
N THR A 383 28.69 -1.12 -16.42
CA THR A 383 28.75 0.18 -15.74
C THR A 383 27.54 0.99 -16.12
N LEU A 384 26.48 0.90 -15.32
CA LEU A 384 25.24 1.60 -15.55
C LEU A 384 25.22 2.95 -14.82
N SER A 385 24.68 3.98 -15.47
CA SER A 385 24.43 5.28 -14.84
C SER A 385 22.98 5.69 -15.10
N LYS A 386 22.44 6.61 -14.29
CA LYS A 386 21.09 7.12 -14.48
C LYS A 386 20.82 7.69 -15.88
N TYR A 387 21.85 8.18 -16.54
CA TYR A 387 21.74 8.76 -17.88
C TYR A 387 21.64 7.70 -19.00
N MET A 388 21.92 6.46 -18.67
CA MET A 388 21.88 5.30 -19.57
C MET A 388 20.62 4.44 -19.32
N THR A 389 19.63 5.01 -18.66
CA THR A 389 18.40 4.32 -18.27
C THR A 389 17.22 5.26 -18.41
N THR A 390 16.04 4.71 -18.70
CA THR A 390 14.78 5.44 -18.68
C THR A 390 13.60 4.49 -18.49
N PHE A 391 12.56 4.95 -17.82
CA PHE A 391 11.24 4.34 -17.95
C PHE A 391 10.58 4.84 -19.24
N ILE A 392 9.82 3.98 -19.90
CA ILE A 392 8.92 4.38 -20.99
C ILE A 392 7.46 4.38 -20.53
N ASP A 393 7.15 3.63 -19.53
CA ASP A 393 5.91 3.65 -18.76
C ASP A 393 6.17 3.01 -17.38
N ASP A 394 5.14 2.78 -16.59
CA ASP A 394 5.28 2.17 -15.26
C ASP A 394 5.59 0.67 -15.30
N GLN A 395 5.53 0.03 -16.46
CA GLN A 395 5.80 -1.40 -16.61
C GLN A 395 7.06 -1.70 -17.40
N HIS A 396 7.59 -0.74 -18.14
CA HIS A 396 8.72 -0.96 -19.04
C HIS A 396 9.88 -0.02 -18.73
N PHE A 397 11.04 -0.61 -18.55
CA PHE A 397 12.28 0.10 -18.26
C PHE A 397 13.35 -0.26 -19.28
N VAL A 398 13.97 0.77 -19.89
CA VAL A 398 15.04 0.62 -20.89
C VAL A 398 16.37 0.98 -20.28
N TYR A 399 17.39 0.17 -20.55
CA TYR A 399 18.76 0.42 -20.11
C TYR A 399 19.79 0.02 -21.16
N VAL A 400 20.98 0.58 -21.03
CA VAL A 400 22.13 0.29 -21.91
C VAL A 400 22.87 -0.94 -21.40
N ASP A 401 23.01 -1.94 -22.26
CA ASP A 401 23.86 -3.12 -22.04
C ASP A 401 24.87 -3.25 -23.19
N ASN A 402 26.09 -2.78 -22.97
CA ASN A 402 27.14 -2.67 -23.99
C ASN A 402 26.66 -1.88 -25.23
N LYS A 403 26.51 -2.54 -26.36
CA LYS A 403 26.03 -1.95 -27.63
C LYS A 403 24.55 -2.09 -27.90
N THR A 404 23.83 -2.65 -26.95
CA THR A 404 22.38 -2.88 -27.05
C THR A 404 21.63 -2.03 -26.02
N LEU A 405 20.44 -1.63 -26.38
CA LEU A 405 19.45 -1.23 -25.41
C LEU A 405 18.60 -2.46 -25.07
N LYS A 406 18.39 -2.69 -23.80
CA LYS A 406 17.53 -3.73 -23.28
C LYS A 406 16.27 -3.11 -22.71
N ILE A 407 15.16 -3.81 -22.85
CA ILE A 407 13.90 -3.47 -22.20
C ILE A 407 13.53 -4.57 -21.22
N ILE A 408 13.14 -4.19 -20.04
CA ILE A 408 12.53 -5.11 -19.07
C ILE A 408 11.05 -4.79 -18.92
N ASP A 409 10.23 -5.82 -19.00
CA ASP A 409 8.82 -5.79 -18.60
C ASP A 409 8.73 -6.15 -17.11
N LEU A 410 8.36 -5.20 -16.29
CA LEU A 410 8.30 -5.36 -14.82
C LEU A 410 7.15 -6.27 -14.37
N SER A 411 6.12 -6.44 -15.19
CA SER A 411 4.99 -7.32 -14.86
C SER A 411 5.37 -8.80 -14.95
N THR A 412 6.31 -9.13 -15.84
CA THR A 412 6.78 -10.50 -16.10
C THR A 412 8.19 -10.74 -15.60
N GLY A 413 8.97 -9.69 -15.36
CA GLY A 413 10.40 -9.75 -15.05
C GLY A 413 11.26 -10.18 -16.24
N THR A 414 10.73 -10.19 -17.48
CA THR A 414 11.47 -10.61 -18.66
C THR A 414 12.24 -9.45 -19.27
N THR A 415 13.42 -9.75 -19.81
CA THR A 415 14.29 -8.78 -20.47
C THR A 415 14.51 -9.17 -21.92
N ASP A 416 14.27 -8.22 -22.82
CA ASP A 416 14.45 -8.38 -24.25
C ASP A 416 15.42 -7.37 -24.84
N THR A 417 15.92 -7.64 -26.06
CA THR A 417 16.71 -6.64 -26.81
C THR A 417 15.75 -5.63 -27.43
N TYR A 418 15.92 -4.38 -27.05
CA TYR A 418 15.13 -3.26 -27.49
C TYR A 418 15.71 -2.60 -28.75
N PHE A 419 17.02 -2.35 -28.75
CA PHE A 419 17.75 -1.78 -29.88
C PHE A 419 19.17 -2.29 -29.92
N GLU A 420 19.72 -2.57 -31.09
CA GLU A 420 21.11 -3.00 -31.28
C GLU A 420 21.88 -1.99 -32.10
N SER A 421 23.06 -1.59 -31.62
CA SER A 421 23.99 -0.68 -32.32
C SER A 421 25.27 -1.42 -32.69
N ASP A 422 25.87 -1.06 -33.82
CA ASP A 422 27.15 -1.60 -34.29
C ASP A 422 28.33 -1.29 -33.37
N GLU A 423 28.17 -0.30 -32.47
CA GLU A 423 29.19 0.09 -31.50
C GLU A 423 28.65 0.02 -30.07
N GLU A 424 29.55 -0.10 -29.12
CA GLU A 424 29.24 -0.16 -27.68
C GLU A 424 28.72 1.19 -27.17
N PHE A 425 27.63 1.20 -26.40
CA PHE A 425 27.19 2.36 -25.65
C PHE A 425 28.10 2.55 -24.43
N ARG A 426 28.80 3.65 -24.37
CA ARG A 426 29.69 3.98 -23.25
C ARG A 426 29.45 5.39 -22.76
N MET A 427 29.61 5.59 -21.45
CA MET A 427 29.47 6.87 -20.80
C MET A 427 30.48 7.91 -21.33
N ASP A 428 31.66 7.49 -21.73
CA ASP A 428 32.70 8.32 -22.33
C ASP A 428 32.39 8.79 -23.77
N LYS A 429 31.35 8.23 -24.39
CA LYS A 429 30.87 8.59 -25.73
C LYS A 429 29.52 9.34 -25.71
N PHE A 430 29.22 9.96 -24.60
CA PHE A 430 28.02 10.82 -24.43
C PHE A 430 26.69 10.12 -24.73
N THR A 431 26.55 8.85 -24.37
CA THR A 431 25.30 8.12 -24.50
C THR A 431 24.31 8.58 -23.44
N TYR A 432 23.11 8.89 -23.88
CA TYR A 432 22.02 9.37 -23.04
C TYR A 432 20.70 8.76 -23.48
N LEU A 433 19.83 8.45 -22.53
CA LEU A 433 18.47 8.02 -22.80
C LEU A 433 17.50 9.04 -22.19
N SER A 434 16.50 9.43 -22.96
CA SER A 434 15.35 10.21 -22.50
C SER A 434 14.10 9.72 -23.19
N PHE A 435 12.98 9.75 -22.51
CA PHE A 435 11.68 9.35 -23.03
C PHE A 435 10.72 10.51 -22.97
N ASP A 436 9.95 10.68 -24.03
CA ASP A 436 8.87 11.63 -24.11
C ASP A 436 7.53 10.88 -24.12
N PRO A 437 6.73 11.02 -23.06
CA PRO A 437 5.46 10.31 -22.95
C PRO A 437 4.38 10.80 -23.94
N ASP A 438 4.46 12.04 -24.39
CA ASP A 438 3.46 12.62 -25.28
C ASP A 438 3.64 12.10 -26.71
N THR A 439 4.88 12.02 -27.19
CA THR A 439 5.21 11.52 -28.54
C THR A 439 5.45 10.02 -28.61
N GLN A 440 5.62 9.35 -27.45
CA GLN A 440 6.01 7.96 -27.38
C GLN A 440 7.34 7.64 -28.06
N ILE A 441 8.32 8.55 -27.92
CA ILE A 441 9.65 8.44 -28.53
C ILE A 441 10.69 8.30 -27.42
N VAL A 442 11.59 7.33 -27.59
CA VAL A 442 12.83 7.25 -26.81
C VAL A 442 13.95 7.89 -27.59
N TYR A 443 14.57 8.88 -27.01
CA TYR A 443 15.72 9.58 -27.56
C TYR A 443 17.02 9.01 -26.99
N THR A 444 17.95 8.70 -27.86
CA THR A 444 19.29 8.28 -27.41
C THR A 444 20.37 8.96 -28.26
N THR A 445 21.48 9.29 -27.61
CA THR A 445 22.57 9.99 -28.26
C THR A 445 23.83 9.13 -28.34
N ARG A 446 24.56 9.30 -29.42
CA ARG A 446 25.86 8.67 -29.61
C ARG A 446 26.80 9.57 -30.39
N GLY A 447 27.75 10.16 -29.69
CA GLY A 447 28.64 11.15 -30.26
C GLY A 447 27.83 12.28 -30.87
N LYS A 448 27.89 12.40 -32.21
CA LYS A 448 27.20 13.43 -32.97
C LYS A 448 25.80 13.04 -33.47
N THR A 449 25.38 11.85 -33.17
CA THR A 449 24.09 11.32 -33.68
C THR A 449 23.06 11.22 -32.59
N LEU A 450 21.89 11.77 -32.83
CA LEU A 450 20.67 11.55 -32.06
C LEU A 450 19.80 10.53 -32.81
N TYR A 451 19.34 9.51 -32.11
CA TYR A 451 18.40 8.50 -32.59
C TYR A 451 17.05 8.74 -31.92
N LEU A 452 16.01 8.67 -32.72
CA LEU A 452 14.61 8.69 -32.30
C LEU A 452 14.09 7.25 -32.47
N LEU A 453 13.70 6.62 -31.38
CA LEU A 453 13.24 5.25 -31.36
C LEU A 453 11.76 5.21 -30.96
N ASP A 454 10.98 4.35 -31.60
CA ASP A 454 9.64 4.03 -31.13
C ASP A 454 9.69 3.41 -29.74
N ALA A 455 8.94 3.96 -28.80
CA ALA A 455 9.02 3.56 -27.39
C ALA A 455 8.59 2.11 -27.13
N ILE A 456 7.72 1.56 -27.97
CA ILE A 456 7.21 0.20 -27.79
C ILE A 456 8.11 -0.83 -28.47
N THR A 457 8.56 -0.53 -29.68
CA THR A 457 9.26 -1.51 -30.53
C THR A 457 10.78 -1.35 -30.51
N GLY A 458 11.29 -0.18 -30.14
CA GLY A 458 12.71 0.16 -30.23
C GLY A 458 13.21 0.38 -31.67
N GLU A 459 12.32 0.38 -32.65
CA GLU A 459 12.70 0.64 -34.05
C GLU A 459 13.08 2.10 -34.27
N ILE A 460 14.06 2.32 -35.14
CA ILE A 460 14.48 3.70 -35.47
C ILE A 460 13.39 4.38 -36.28
N ILE A 461 12.77 5.42 -35.70
CA ILE A 461 11.86 6.31 -36.40
C ILE A 461 12.66 7.26 -37.28
N ASP A 462 13.70 7.89 -36.70
CA ASP A 462 14.59 8.81 -37.40
C ASP A 462 15.94 8.93 -36.69
N LYS A 463 16.93 9.54 -37.39
CA LYS A 463 18.25 9.85 -36.84
C LYS A 463 18.81 11.14 -37.42
N HIS A 464 19.35 11.97 -36.56
CA HIS A 464 19.91 13.27 -36.92
C HIS A 464 21.38 13.32 -36.54
N ASN A 465 22.19 13.82 -37.48
CA ASN A 465 23.62 13.99 -37.25
C ASN A 465 23.96 15.48 -37.14
N TYR A 466 24.71 15.86 -36.15
CA TYR A 466 25.15 17.21 -35.87
C TYR A 466 26.64 17.37 -36.17
N ASP A 467 27.11 18.60 -36.34
CA ASP A 467 28.51 18.89 -36.63
C ASP A 467 29.41 18.66 -35.43
N ASP A 468 28.87 18.88 -34.21
CA ASP A 468 29.57 18.76 -32.93
C ASP A 468 29.02 17.63 -32.09
N ASP A 469 29.84 17.14 -31.13
CA ASP A 469 29.43 16.11 -30.21
C ASP A 469 28.30 16.62 -29.27
N ILE A 470 27.26 15.82 -29.10
CA ILE A 470 26.20 16.06 -28.12
C ILE A 470 26.74 15.76 -26.74
N GLU A 471 26.72 16.75 -25.85
CA GLU A 471 27.26 16.60 -24.50
C GLU A 471 26.36 15.71 -23.63
N SER A 472 26.99 14.75 -22.97
CA SER A 472 26.31 13.87 -21.99
C SER A 472 25.66 14.67 -20.87
N GLY A 473 24.43 14.29 -20.50
CA GLY A 473 23.68 14.96 -19.45
C GLY A 473 23.01 16.27 -19.88
N SER A 474 23.12 16.68 -21.16
CA SER A 474 22.45 17.86 -21.66
C SER A 474 21.12 17.56 -22.33
N LEU A 475 20.87 16.32 -22.75
CA LEU A 475 19.59 15.93 -23.37
C LEU A 475 18.47 15.93 -22.33
N LYS A 476 17.42 16.67 -22.60
CA LYS A 476 16.28 16.83 -21.71
C LYS A 476 15.01 16.98 -22.53
N THR A 477 14.03 16.14 -22.29
CA THR A 477 12.64 16.35 -22.72
C THR A 477 12.04 17.50 -21.91
N VAL A 478 11.31 18.37 -22.59
CA VAL A 478 10.65 19.53 -21.98
C VAL A 478 9.22 19.63 -22.50
N SER A 479 8.44 20.54 -21.95
CA SER A 479 7.07 20.81 -22.40
C SER A 479 7.00 21.12 -23.88
N ASP A 480 5.81 21.04 -24.46
CA ASP A 480 5.53 21.30 -25.89
C ASP A 480 6.19 20.29 -26.86
N ASN A 481 6.45 19.04 -26.37
CA ASN A 481 7.08 17.97 -27.15
C ASN A 481 8.44 18.36 -27.74
N MET A 482 9.20 19.13 -27.02
CA MET A 482 10.51 19.60 -27.42
C MET A 482 11.61 18.97 -26.64
N ILE A 483 12.79 18.90 -27.25
CA ILE A 483 13.99 18.34 -26.64
C ILE A 483 15.10 19.37 -26.70
N ILE A 484 15.72 19.57 -25.54
CA ILE A 484 16.89 20.42 -25.38
C ILE A 484 18.13 19.55 -25.31
N PHE A 485 19.20 19.93 -25.99
CA PHE A 485 20.53 19.37 -25.81
C PHE A 485 21.61 20.40 -26.09
N LYS A 486 22.77 20.16 -25.53
CA LYS A 486 23.96 21.00 -25.74
C LYS A 486 24.94 20.29 -26.68
N THR A 487 25.47 21.04 -27.65
CA THR A 487 26.65 20.64 -28.40
C THR A 487 27.83 21.50 -28.01
N THR A 488 29.05 20.92 -28.05
CA THR A 488 30.29 21.64 -27.68
C THR A 488 31.34 21.53 -28.76
N ASP A 489 31.77 22.64 -29.28
CA ASP A 489 32.99 22.79 -30.10
C ASP A 489 34.09 23.45 -29.23
N LEU A 490 35.09 22.70 -28.88
CA LEU A 490 36.32 23.03 -28.12
C LEU A 490 36.31 24.26 -27.19
N LYS A 491 35.54 25.29 -27.46
CA LYS A 491 35.40 26.54 -26.67
C LYS A 491 33.96 27.09 -26.59
N ASP A 492 33.10 26.75 -27.51
CA ASP A 492 31.77 27.34 -27.64
C ASP A 492 30.69 26.30 -27.31
N ASN A 493 29.81 26.66 -26.40
CA ASN A 493 28.65 25.86 -26.05
C ASN A 493 27.45 26.34 -26.85
N THR A 494 26.77 25.45 -27.53
CA THR A 494 25.53 25.75 -28.28
C THR A 494 24.39 24.96 -27.70
N ILE A 495 23.30 25.66 -27.36
CA ILE A 495 22.04 25.06 -26.88
C ILE A 495 21.12 24.90 -28.07
N ASN A 496 20.68 23.69 -28.29
CA ASN A 496 19.79 23.34 -29.40
C ASN A 496 18.44 22.87 -28.87
N VAL A 497 17.38 23.18 -29.59
CA VAL A 497 16.03 22.69 -29.35
C VAL A 497 15.53 22.05 -30.63
N ILE A 498 15.01 20.85 -30.52
CA ILE A 498 14.35 20.13 -31.61
C ILE A 498 12.88 19.91 -31.29
N ASP A 499 12.07 19.81 -32.35
CA ASP A 499 10.68 19.36 -32.23
C ASP A 499 10.60 17.81 -32.12
N ASP A 500 9.38 17.30 -32.01
CA ASP A 500 9.06 15.86 -31.93
C ASP A 500 9.46 15.07 -33.19
N SER A 501 9.67 15.76 -34.31
CA SER A 501 10.16 15.17 -35.55
C SER A 501 11.68 15.25 -35.67
N GLY A 502 12.39 15.74 -34.64
CA GLY A 502 13.83 15.89 -34.62
C GLY A 502 14.36 17.10 -35.42
N ASN A 503 13.48 17.98 -35.92
CA ASN A 503 13.93 19.16 -36.65
C ASN A 503 14.45 20.20 -35.66
N LEU A 504 15.60 20.83 -36.02
CA LEU A 504 16.17 21.90 -35.23
C LEU A 504 15.27 23.15 -35.34
N VAL A 505 14.59 23.51 -34.27
CA VAL A 505 13.67 24.67 -34.20
C VAL A 505 14.33 25.89 -33.55
N PHE A 506 15.36 25.69 -32.76
CA PHE A 506 16.11 26.79 -32.14
C PHE A 506 17.54 26.41 -31.91
N SER A 507 18.48 27.33 -32.06
CA SER A 507 19.90 27.15 -31.75
C SER A 507 20.50 28.44 -31.23
N LYS A 508 21.23 28.34 -30.10
CA LYS A 508 21.85 29.51 -29.49
C LYS A 508 23.26 29.21 -28.99
N ASN A 509 24.25 29.84 -29.59
CA ASN A 509 25.60 29.84 -29.07
C ASN A 509 25.68 30.76 -27.83
N ILE A 510 26.15 30.21 -26.70
CA ILE A 510 26.36 30.89 -25.41
C ILE A 510 27.86 31.15 -25.16
N GLY A 511 28.72 30.83 -26.10
CA GLY A 511 30.16 31.01 -26.05
C GLY A 511 30.82 30.08 -25.01
N ASP A 512 31.75 30.58 -24.24
CA ASP A 512 32.46 29.86 -23.18
C ASP A 512 31.68 29.85 -21.85
N ALA A 513 30.46 30.33 -21.82
CA ALA A 513 29.57 30.28 -20.66
C ALA A 513 29.25 28.83 -20.29
N ILE A 514 29.22 28.54 -18.97
CA ILE A 514 28.86 27.20 -18.51
C ILE A 514 27.36 27.04 -18.47
N TYR A 515 26.82 26.24 -19.35
CA TYR A 515 25.45 25.79 -19.33
C TYR A 515 25.12 25.07 -18.00
N ARG A 516 23.99 25.36 -17.43
CA ARG A 516 23.47 24.74 -16.23
C ARG A 516 22.18 23.99 -16.46
N ASP A 517 21.16 24.67 -16.95
CA ASP A 517 19.86 24.09 -17.22
C ASP A 517 19.10 24.94 -18.25
N ALA A 518 18.03 24.38 -18.79
CA ALA A 518 17.08 25.14 -19.61
C ALA A 518 15.68 24.52 -19.49
N VAL A 519 14.67 25.37 -19.67
CA VAL A 519 13.26 24.97 -19.70
C VAL A 519 12.57 25.62 -20.89
N VAL A 520 11.55 24.96 -21.41
CA VAL A 520 10.66 25.49 -22.43
C VAL A 520 9.27 25.68 -21.82
N TYR A 521 8.63 26.77 -22.14
CA TYR A 521 7.26 27.07 -21.74
C TYR A 521 6.60 28.05 -22.71
N ASP A 522 5.42 27.72 -23.18
CA ASP A 522 4.61 28.55 -24.11
C ASP A 522 5.44 29.03 -25.32
N GLY A 523 6.13 28.11 -26.02
CA GLY A 523 6.96 28.40 -27.19
C GLY A 523 8.20 29.26 -26.94
N LYS A 524 8.62 29.41 -25.70
CA LYS A 524 9.80 30.14 -25.25
C LYS A 524 10.78 29.26 -24.53
N ILE A 525 12.08 29.47 -24.75
CA ILE A 525 13.16 28.81 -24.00
C ILE A 525 13.81 29.79 -23.04
N TYR A 526 14.04 29.30 -21.80
CA TYR A 526 14.79 29.99 -20.76
C TYR A 526 16.04 29.20 -20.47
N ILE A 527 17.21 29.82 -20.65
CA ILE A 527 18.53 29.15 -20.52
C ILE A 527 19.26 29.72 -19.32
N LEU A 528 19.66 28.87 -18.40
CA LEU A 528 20.46 29.18 -17.24
C LEU A 528 21.92 28.81 -17.50
N TYR A 529 22.82 29.75 -17.34
CA TYR A 529 24.27 29.54 -17.51
C TYR A 529 25.08 30.49 -16.64
N TYR A 530 26.33 30.12 -16.37
CA TYR A 530 27.25 30.96 -15.65
C TYR A 530 28.15 31.75 -16.59
N VAL A 531 28.37 33.02 -16.23
CA VAL A 531 29.27 33.89 -16.93
C VAL A 531 30.46 34.26 -16.02
N ASN A 532 31.69 34.07 -16.51
CA ASN A 532 32.89 34.42 -15.75
C ASN A 532 33.23 35.90 -15.96
N ILE A 533 33.41 36.65 -14.86
CA ILE A 533 33.67 38.09 -14.93
C ILE A 533 35.17 38.43 -15.18
N ASN A 534 36.12 37.56 -14.80
CA ASN A 534 37.55 37.98 -14.72
C ASN A 534 38.62 36.95 -15.08
N GLY A 535 38.33 35.83 -15.69
CA GLY A 535 39.32 34.93 -16.30
C GLY A 535 40.29 34.15 -15.43
N ASP A 536 40.37 34.43 -14.12
CA ASP A 536 41.35 33.81 -13.21
C ASP A 536 40.64 33.14 -12.02
N ASN A 537 40.40 31.89 -12.09
CA ASN A 537 39.74 31.01 -11.09
C ASN A 537 38.23 31.12 -11.06
N PHE A 538 37.61 30.13 -11.65
CA PHE A 538 36.22 29.97 -12.00
C PHE A 538 35.20 30.02 -10.83
N LEU A 539 35.61 29.82 -9.58
CA LEU A 539 34.69 29.68 -8.45
C LEU A 539 34.45 30.95 -7.61
N ASP A 540 35.29 31.99 -7.79
CA ASP A 540 35.29 33.14 -6.90
C ASP A 540 34.46 34.35 -7.40
N ARG A 541 34.09 34.41 -8.66
CA ARG A 541 33.32 35.54 -9.26
C ARG A 541 32.51 35.15 -10.51
N ALA A 542 31.79 34.07 -10.46
CA ALA A 542 30.80 33.77 -11.47
C ALA A 542 29.41 34.23 -10.97
N TYR A 543 28.56 34.69 -11.86
CA TYR A 543 27.13 34.91 -11.56
C TYR A 543 26.27 34.08 -12.50
N SER A 544 25.07 33.71 -12.05
CA SER A 544 24.09 33.05 -12.90
C SER A 544 23.40 34.08 -13.83
N LYS A 545 23.14 33.65 -15.03
CA LYS A 545 22.37 34.42 -15.99
C LYS A 545 21.28 33.55 -16.58
N ILE A 546 20.08 34.11 -16.62
CA ILE A 546 18.95 33.48 -17.32
C ILE A 546 18.63 34.34 -18.52
N SER A 547 18.60 33.73 -19.70
CA SER A 547 18.20 34.42 -20.94
C SER A 547 17.00 33.72 -21.56
N GLY A 548 15.94 34.48 -21.81
CA GLY A 548 14.72 33.99 -22.45
C GLY A 548 14.71 34.35 -23.94
N TYR A 549 14.36 33.38 -24.78
CA TYR A 549 14.24 33.51 -26.23
C TYR A 549 12.90 32.94 -26.71
N ASP A 550 12.29 33.62 -27.65
CA ASP A 550 11.18 33.07 -28.45
C ASP A 550 11.74 32.04 -29.44
N ILE A 551 11.25 30.80 -29.36
CA ILE A 551 11.81 29.69 -30.16
C ILE A 551 11.61 29.93 -31.66
N SER A 552 10.46 30.45 -32.05
CA SER A 552 10.09 30.63 -33.46
C SER A 552 10.89 31.71 -34.16
N SER A 553 11.18 32.82 -33.47
CA SER A 553 11.89 33.99 -34.02
C SER A 553 13.36 34.07 -33.62
N GLY A 554 13.78 33.33 -32.62
CA GLY A 554 15.11 33.43 -32.00
C GLY A 554 15.34 34.74 -31.24
N ALA A 555 14.30 35.59 -31.08
CA ALA A 555 14.40 36.89 -30.44
C ALA A 555 14.60 36.75 -28.93
N ASN A 556 15.62 37.42 -28.39
CA ASN A 556 15.80 37.55 -26.95
C ASN A 556 14.78 38.54 -26.37
N PHE A 557 14.03 38.17 -25.38
CA PHE A 557 13.05 39.03 -24.71
C PHE A 557 13.33 39.22 -23.22
N LEU A 558 14.16 38.34 -22.61
CA LEU A 558 14.44 38.34 -21.18
C LEU A 558 15.93 38.17 -20.91
N ASN A 559 16.46 38.94 -19.99
CA ASN A 559 17.81 38.73 -19.42
C ASN A 559 17.78 39.05 -17.93
N ILE A 560 18.01 38.05 -17.11
CA ILE A 560 18.15 38.13 -15.67
C ILE A 560 19.61 37.86 -15.32
N THR A 561 20.16 38.60 -14.37
CA THR A 561 21.50 38.35 -13.81
C THR A 561 21.35 38.24 -12.30
N ASP A 562 21.74 37.14 -11.73
CA ASP A 562 21.72 36.89 -10.31
C ASP A 562 23.15 36.71 -9.79
N GLU A 563 23.54 37.51 -8.83
CA GLU A 563 24.86 37.47 -8.20
C GLU A 563 24.86 36.61 -6.92
N TYR A 564 23.71 36.10 -6.51
CA TYR A 564 23.50 35.55 -5.19
C TYR A 564 23.12 34.07 -5.19
N VAL A 565 22.25 33.60 -6.07
CA VAL A 565 21.69 32.23 -5.99
C VAL A 565 22.62 31.18 -6.56
N TYR A 566 23.46 31.48 -7.53
CA TYR A 566 24.32 30.51 -8.24
C TYR A 566 23.52 29.30 -8.73
N GLY A 567 22.53 29.54 -9.56
CA GLY A 567 21.54 28.57 -10.01
C GLY A 567 22.14 27.34 -10.67
N SER A 568 21.67 26.17 -10.28
CA SER A 568 22.06 24.90 -10.89
C SER A 568 20.88 24.26 -11.64
N LYS A 569 19.68 24.64 -11.29
CA LYS A 569 18.44 24.15 -11.87
C LYS A 569 17.46 25.29 -12.12
N LEU A 570 16.62 25.09 -13.11
CA LEU A 570 15.58 26.02 -13.52
C LEU A 570 14.25 25.28 -13.65
N TYR A 571 13.20 25.86 -13.08
CA TYR A 571 11.84 25.29 -13.09
C TYR A 571 10.85 26.34 -13.56
N VAL A 572 9.79 25.89 -14.23
CA VAL A 572 8.59 26.68 -14.48
C VAL A 572 7.53 26.23 -13.49
N ILE A 573 6.96 27.16 -12.78
CA ILE A 573 5.95 26.88 -11.78
C ILE A 573 4.67 27.59 -12.17
N GLU A 574 3.59 26.84 -12.33
CA GLU A 574 2.29 27.36 -12.74
C GLU A 574 1.44 27.64 -11.50
N GLU A 575 0.87 28.85 -11.45
CA GLU A 575 -0.12 29.26 -10.46
C GLU A 575 -1.43 29.64 -11.14
N ASN A 576 -2.50 29.78 -10.35
CA ASN A 576 -3.80 30.21 -10.86
C ASN A 576 -3.76 31.54 -11.65
N ASP A 577 -2.79 32.40 -11.35
CA ASP A 577 -2.65 33.76 -11.94
C ASP A 577 -1.52 33.87 -12.97
N GLY A 578 -0.80 32.80 -13.29
CA GLY A 578 0.29 32.80 -14.25
C GLY A 578 1.41 31.80 -13.95
N ALA A 579 2.48 31.87 -14.74
CA ALA A 579 3.65 31.02 -14.56
C ALA A 579 4.87 31.85 -14.17
N PHE A 580 5.75 31.27 -13.33
CA PHE A 580 6.96 31.90 -12.81
C PHE A 580 8.16 30.99 -13.04
N LEU A 581 9.32 31.61 -13.11
CA LEU A 581 10.60 30.92 -13.27
C LEU A 581 11.28 30.82 -11.91
N ALA A 582 11.52 29.62 -11.42
CA ALA A 582 12.27 29.37 -10.20
C ALA A 582 13.70 28.93 -10.52
N GLU A 583 14.69 29.73 -10.09
CA GLU A 583 16.10 29.39 -10.10
C GLU A 583 16.49 28.81 -8.74
N VAL A 584 17.02 27.58 -8.73
CA VAL A 584 17.49 26.91 -7.51
C VAL A 584 18.98 26.68 -7.62
N GLY A 585 19.73 27.15 -6.64
CA GLY A 585 21.17 27.09 -6.64
C GLY A 585 21.78 26.76 -5.29
N LYS A 586 23.12 26.76 -5.26
CA LYS A 586 23.86 26.44 -4.03
C LYS A 586 23.60 27.36 -2.86
N SER A 587 23.19 28.58 -3.13
CA SER A 587 23.08 29.62 -2.10
C SER A 587 21.64 30.04 -1.83
N GLY A 588 20.66 29.54 -2.56
CA GLY A 588 19.28 29.91 -2.37
C GLY A 588 18.33 29.58 -3.52
N ILE A 589 17.16 30.17 -3.43
CA ILE A 589 16.11 30.11 -4.45
C ILE A 589 15.73 31.55 -4.81
N ALA A 590 15.52 31.79 -6.10
CA ALA A 590 14.95 33.02 -6.61
C ALA A 590 13.79 32.74 -7.56
N GLU A 591 12.72 33.50 -7.43
CA GLU A 591 11.59 33.44 -8.35
C GLU A 591 11.50 34.71 -9.16
N TYR A 592 11.25 34.55 -10.44
CA TYR A 592 11.17 35.66 -11.39
C TYR A 592 9.88 35.58 -12.18
N ASP A 593 9.26 36.73 -12.38
CA ASP A 593 8.21 36.87 -13.39
C ASP A 593 8.77 36.57 -14.79
N MET A 594 8.13 35.67 -15.51
CA MET A 594 8.64 35.16 -16.80
C MET A 594 8.59 36.20 -17.94
N LYS A 595 7.85 37.30 -17.77
CA LYS A 595 7.72 38.35 -18.79
C LYS A 595 8.64 39.54 -18.52
N THR A 596 8.71 39.93 -17.24
CA THR A 596 9.44 41.13 -16.84
C THR A 596 10.84 40.82 -16.29
N GLY A 597 11.07 39.60 -15.79
CA GLY A 597 12.28 39.25 -15.09
C GLY A 597 12.38 39.86 -13.68
N GLU A 598 11.30 40.49 -13.20
CA GLU A 598 11.27 41.03 -11.84
C GLU A 598 11.32 39.92 -10.83
N ASN A 599 12.17 40.08 -9.81
CA ASN A 599 12.30 39.13 -8.73
C ASN A 599 11.07 39.24 -7.82
N ARG A 600 10.37 38.09 -7.61
CA ARG A 600 9.24 37.97 -6.70
C ARG A 600 9.67 37.54 -5.32
N LEU A 601 10.68 36.69 -5.28
CA LEU A 601 11.14 36.06 -4.06
C LEU A 601 12.62 35.76 -4.17
N LEU A 602 13.32 35.98 -3.08
CA LEU A 602 14.72 35.65 -2.94
C LEU A 602 14.95 35.12 -1.53
N ASP A 603 15.31 33.86 -1.41
CA ASP A 603 15.66 33.28 -0.14
C ASP A 603 17.08 32.71 -0.17
N TYR A 604 17.91 33.10 0.78
CA TYR A 604 19.33 32.77 0.83
C TYR A 604 19.60 31.75 1.94
N TYR A 605 20.37 30.75 1.59
CA TYR A 605 20.87 29.76 2.52
C TYR A 605 22.38 29.88 2.64
N SER A 606 22.86 30.20 3.82
CA SER A 606 24.30 30.34 4.09
C SER A 606 25.09 29.04 3.97
N GLU A 607 24.41 27.93 3.87
CA GLU A 607 24.98 26.59 4.01
C GLU A 607 25.05 25.78 2.70
N GLY A 608 24.44 26.30 1.67
CA GLY A 608 24.44 25.71 0.33
C GLY A 608 23.39 24.62 0.12
N ILE A 609 22.88 24.57 -1.09
CA ILE A 609 21.93 23.58 -1.59
C ILE A 609 22.70 22.50 -2.33
N ILE A 610 22.57 21.25 -1.91
CA ILE A 610 23.29 20.12 -2.55
C ILE A 610 22.41 19.34 -3.52
N TRP A 611 21.08 19.43 -3.40
CA TRP A 611 20.13 18.82 -4.29
C TRP A 611 18.87 19.67 -4.40
N SER A 612 18.26 19.67 -5.58
CA SER A 612 16.99 20.35 -5.82
C SER A 612 16.17 19.63 -6.88
N ASP A 613 14.88 19.58 -6.69
CA ASP A 613 13.89 19.13 -7.65
C ASP A 613 12.58 19.89 -7.45
N ALA A 614 11.71 19.94 -8.47
CA ALA A 614 10.39 20.55 -8.37
C ALA A 614 9.34 19.52 -8.81
N ALA A 615 8.48 19.15 -7.91
CA ALA A 615 7.22 18.49 -8.21
C ALA A 615 6.14 19.56 -8.39
N THR A 616 4.96 19.17 -8.89
CA THR A 616 3.85 20.08 -9.26
C THR A 616 3.51 21.15 -8.24
N ASP A 617 3.73 20.89 -6.93
CA ASP A 617 3.38 21.81 -5.86
C ASP A 617 4.55 22.13 -4.90
N PHE A 618 5.76 21.59 -5.13
CA PHE A 618 6.88 21.74 -4.19
C PHE A 618 8.22 21.91 -4.90
N VAL A 619 9.04 22.78 -4.37
CA VAL A 619 10.48 22.77 -4.64
C VAL A 619 11.16 22.12 -3.44
N VAL A 620 11.89 21.04 -3.69
CA VAL A 620 12.62 20.29 -2.65
C VAL A 620 14.10 20.57 -2.78
N PHE A 621 14.74 20.91 -1.70
CA PHE A 621 16.19 21.05 -1.68
C PHE A 621 16.78 20.63 -0.33
N MET A 622 18.06 20.29 -0.33
CA MET A 622 18.79 19.82 0.84
C MET A 622 19.98 20.76 1.11
N THR A 623 20.13 21.21 2.34
CA THR A 623 21.25 22.06 2.73
C THR A 623 22.45 21.23 3.24
N SER A 624 23.68 21.68 2.97
CA SER A 624 24.89 20.91 3.22
C SER A 624 25.30 20.81 4.69
N SER A 625 24.90 21.74 5.56
CA SER A 625 25.47 21.84 6.91
C SER A 625 24.66 21.16 7.99
N TYR A 626 23.34 21.03 7.86
CA TYR A 626 22.47 20.46 8.90
C TYR A 626 21.78 19.17 8.48
N ASN A 627 22.03 18.66 7.28
CA ASN A 627 21.30 17.51 6.72
C ASN A 627 19.78 17.65 6.88
N VAL A 628 19.28 18.85 6.61
CA VAL A 628 17.87 19.19 6.72
C VAL A 628 17.28 19.21 5.33
N LEU A 629 16.23 18.44 5.13
CA LEU A 629 15.40 18.53 3.95
C LEU A 629 14.37 19.65 4.17
N ASN A 630 14.42 20.66 3.31
CA ASN A 630 13.42 21.72 3.29
C ASN A 630 12.50 21.49 2.10
N LEU A 631 11.21 21.38 2.39
CA LEU A 631 10.15 21.34 1.38
C LEU A 631 9.47 22.69 1.34
N TYR A 632 9.53 23.36 0.21
CA TYR A 632 8.83 24.62 0.00
C TYR A 632 7.59 24.36 -0.82
N LYS A 633 6.45 24.72 -0.27
CA LYS A 633 5.26 24.86 -1.10
C LYS A 633 5.39 26.17 -1.85
N HIS A 634 5.26 26.12 -3.16
CA HIS A 634 5.49 27.23 -4.07
C HIS A 634 4.74 28.52 -3.68
N THR A 635 3.48 28.39 -3.29
CA THR A 635 2.63 29.53 -2.85
C THR A 635 3.02 30.14 -1.49
N THR A 636 3.95 29.51 -0.74
CA THR A 636 4.33 29.89 0.61
C THR A 636 5.82 30.10 0.78
N ILE A 637 6.62 30.07 -0.28
CA ILE A 637 8.05 30.42 -0.21
C ILE A 637 8.17 31.84 0.33
N GLY A 638 8.86 31.99 1.47
CA GLY A 638 9.02 33.26 2.18
C GLY A 638 7.98 33.58 3.26
N THR A 639 6.92 32.78 3.43
CA THR A 639 5.85 33.05 4.41
C THR A 639 5.61 31.92 5.41
N SER A 640 6.63 31.26 5.93
CA SER A 640 6.52 30.29 7.04
C SER A 640 5.95 28.90 6.75
N GLY A 641 5.89 28.44 5.54
CA GLY A 641 5.30 27.15 5.21
C GLY A 641 6.28 26.06 4.74
N TYR A 642 7.47 25.92 5.33
CA TYR A 642 8.37 24.85 4.97
C TYR A 642 8.28 23.67 5.93
N LEU A 643 8.30 22.49 5.36
CA LEU A 643 8.45 21.23 6.07
C LEU A 643 9.92 20.96 6.34
N GLN A 644 10.32 20.93 7.60
CA GLN A 644 11.68 20.65 8.01
C GLN A 644 11.79 19.22 8.52
N CYS A 645 12.47 18.36 7.80
CA CYS A 645 12.79 16.99 8.22
C CYS A 645 14.28 16.92 8.61
N ASN A 646 14.58 16.58 9.84
CA ASN A 646 15.95 16.26 10.24
C ASN A 646 16.31 14.89 9.65
N LEU A 647 17.18 14.89 8.65
CA LEU A 647 17.64 13.67 7.99
C LEU A 647 19.16 13.55 8.22
N ASP A 648 19.58 12.52 8.93
CA ASP A 648 20.98 12.19 9.06
C ASP A 648 21.54 11.76 7.69
N GLN A 649 22.26 12.68 7.04
CA GLN A 649 23.11 12.37 5.89
C GLN A 649 22.37 11.77 4.67
N VAL A 650 21.48 12.50 4.05
CA VAL A 650 20.89 12.16 2.76
C VAL A 650 21.82 12.62 1.64
N ASP A 651 22.05 11.81 0.61
CA ASP A 651 22.84 12.16 -0.57
C ASP A 651 22.09 12.00 -1.90
N MET A 652 20.98 11.25 -1.92
CA MET A 652 20.12 11.12 -3.09
C MET A 652 18.65 11.19 -2.69
N ILE A 653 17.86 11.80 -3.59
CA ILE A 653 16.41 11.90 -3.48
C ILE A 653 15.81 11.62 -4.85
N ALA A 654 14.70 10.90 -4.89
CA ALA A 654 13.85 10.72 -6.05
C ALA A 654 12.42 11.08 -5.69
N ASN A 655 11.71 11.76 -6.59
CA ASN A 655 10.30 12.07 -6.42
C ASN A 655 9.45 10.82 -6.59
N THR A 656 8.29 10.80 -5.94
CA THR A 656 7.28 9.77 -6.13
C THR A 656 5.92 10.44 -6.25
N TYR A 657 4.93 9.72 -6.75
CA TYR A 657 3.58 10.28 -6.95
C TYR A 657 2.94 10.83 -5.66
N ASN A 658 3.39 10.39 -4.50
CA ASN A 658 2.84 10.79 -3.19
C ASN A 658 3.94 10.99 -2.13
N GLY A 659 5.10 11.52 -2.51
CA GLY A 659 6.20 11.76 -1.59
C GLY A 659 7.58 11.65 -2.21
N PHE A 660 8.53 11.14 -1.44
CA PHE A 660 9.94 11.08 -1.83
C PHE A 660 10.59 9.78 -1.39
N LEU A 661 11.57 9.36 -2.17
CA LEU A 661 12.52 8.31 -1.82
C LEU A 661 13.86 8.96 -1.46
N MET A 662 14.45 8.57 -0.35
CA MET A 662 15.68 9.19 0.15
C MET A 662 16.71 8.14 0.53
N HIS A 663 17.91 8.25 -0.03
CA HIS A 663 19.02 7.40 0.35
C HIS A 663 19.82 8.01 1.50
N LYS A 664 20.06 7.24 2.56
CA LYS A 664 20.95 7.61 3.67
C LYS A 664 22.41 7.37 3.27
N LYS A 665 23.19 8.44 3.20
CA LYS A 665 24.59 8.42 2.79
C LYS A 665 25.42 7.39 3.56
N ASN A 666 26.26 6.64 2.84
CA ASN A 666 27.11 5.58 3.38
C ASN A 666 26.35 4.43 4.04
N THR A 667 25.09 4.25 3.70
CA THR A 667 24.29 3.09 4.10
C THR A 667 23.74 2.38 2.88
N ASN A 668 23.15 1.22 3.09
CA ASN A 668 22.37 0.51 2.08
C ASN A 668 20.87 0.69 2.28
N GLU A 669 20.47 1.76 2.97
CA GLU A 669 19.08 2.05 3.32
C GLU A 669 18.54 3.17 2.46
N VAL A 670 17.35 2.95 1.90
CA VAL A 670 16.54 3.94 1.20
C VAL A 670 15.20 4.05 1.90
N VAL A 671 14.83 5.24 2.32
CA VAL A 671 13.59 5.50 3.06
C VAL A 671 12.56 6.08 2.11
N ILE A 672 11.39 5.48 2.11
CA ILE A 672 10.21 5.99 1.42
C ILE A 672 9.50 6.96 2.36
N TYR A 673 9.35 8.21 1.95
CA TYR A 673 8.53 9.20 2.61
C TYR A 673 7.25 9.42 1.82
N LYS A 674 6.11 9.28 2.48
CA LYS A 674 4.79 9.61 1.90
C LYS A 674 4.26 10.90 2.46
N THR A 675 3.58 11.66 1.62
CA THR A 675 2.86 12.87 2.03
C THR A 675 1.51 12.47 2.60
N LEU A 676 1.31 12.74 3.89
CA LEU A 676 0.00 12.66 4.53
C LEU A 676 -0.68 14.03 4.34
N THR A 677 -1.55 14.14 3.36
CA THR A 677 -2.37 15.33 3.22
C THR A 677 -3.47 15.33 4.25
N ASN A 678 -3.33 16.15 5.28
CA ASN A 678 -4.39 16.36 6.27
C ASN A 678 -5.41 17.34 5.67
N LYS A 679 -6.25 16.84 4.75
CA LYS A 679 -7.27 17.65 4.01
C LYS A 679 -8.28 18.32 4.96
N ASP A 680 -8.44 17.78 6.14
CA ASP A 680 -9.40 18.24 7.15
C ASP A 680 -8.82 19.32 8.08
N LEU A 681 -7.52 19.60 7.97
CA LEU A 681 -6.86 20.62 8.76
C LEU A 681 -7.28 22.00 8.25
N THR A 682 -7.78 22.83 9.16
CA THR A 682 -8.16 24.22 8.90
C THR A 682 -7.43 25.14 9.87
N THR A 683 -7.56 26.44 9.71
CA THR A 683 -6.99 27.43 10.63
C THR A 683 -8.07 28.28 11.27
N ALA A 684 -7.80 28.74 12.50
CA ALA A 684 -8.63 29.68 13.24
C ALA A 684 -7.76 30.82 13.80
N ALA A 685 -8.32 32.02 13.87
CA ALA A 685 -7.64 33.19 14.44
C ALA A 685 -7.58 33.19 15.98
N SER A 686 -8.45 32.42 16.64
CA SER A 686 -8.51 32.30 18.09
C SER A 686 -9.24 31.03 18.51
N TYR A 687 -9.08 30.66 19.77
CA TYR A 687 -9.80 29.58 20.41
C TYR A 687 -10.29 30.03 21.79
N GLU A 688 -11.30 29.34 22.33
CA GLU A 688 -11.78 29.56 23.68
C GLU A 688 -11.14 28.55 24.63
N ALA A 689 -10.27 29.05 25.51
CA ALA A 689 -9.61 28.21 26.52
C ALA A 689 -10.59 27.78 27.62
N TYR A 690 -10.32 26.66 28.29
CA TYR A 690 -11.00 26.23 29.47
C TYR A 690 -10.42 26.94 30.70
N GLU A 691 -11.27 27.54 31.52
CA GLU A 691 -10.90 28.05 32.83
C GLU A 691 -11.07 26.92 33.86
N CYS A 692 -9.97 26.25 34.18
CA CYS A 692 -9.97 25.15 35.14
C CYS A 692 -9.18 25.45 36.38
N GLU A 693 -9.56 24.84 37.49
CA GLU A 693 -8.81 24.95 38.75
C GLU A 693 -7.57 24.08 38.69
N ASN A 694 -6.39 24.73 38.75
CA ASN A 694 -5.08 24.10 38.64
C ASN A 694 -4.20 24.44 39.86
N TYR A 695 -3.41 23.44 40.27
CA TYR A 695 -2.44 23.61 41.35
C TYR A 695 -1.06 23.15 40.86
N TYR A 696 -0.01 23.85 41.26
CA TYR A 696 1.36 23.55 40.83
C TYR A 696 2.32 23.52 42.02
N ALA A 697 3.38 22.74 41.92
CA ALA A 697 4.47 22.63 42.88
C ALA A 697 3.98 22.38 44.32
N ASN A 698 4.32 23.24 45.26
CA ASN A 698 3.97 23.07 46.67
C ASN A 698 2.47 23.09 46.94
N LEU A 699 1.70 23.89 46.19
CA LEU A 699 0.23 23.92 46.30
C LEU A 699 -0.40 22.61 45.83
N ALA A 700 0.16 22.02 44.79
CA ALA A 700 -0.27 20.71 44.31
C ALA A 700 -0.03 19.61 45.34
N LYS A 701 1.13 19.63 46.00
CA LYS A 701 1.46 18.67 47.08
C LYS A 701 0.53 18.83 48.27
N GLU A 702 0.30 20.07 48.75
CA GLU A 702 -0.61 20.36 49.86
C GLU A 702 -2.03 19.86 49.53
N LYS A 703 -2.50 20.12 48.29
CA LYS A 703 -3.82 19.67 47.88
C LYS A 703 -3.91 18.15 47.72
N ALA A 704 -2.86 17.48 47.22
CA ALA A 704 -2.77 16.05 47.16
C ALA A 704 -2.86 15.38 48.53
N ILE A 705 -2.17 15.98 49.53
CA ILE A 705 -2.26 15.53 50.94
C ILE A 705 -3.69 15.68 51.47
N GLU A 706 -4.32 16.85 51.24
CA GLU A 706 -5.71 17.10 51.62
C GLU A 706 -6.68 16.08 51.04
N LEU A 707 -6.47 15.67 49.80
CA LEU A 707 -7.29 14.71 49.09
C LEU A 707 -6.95 13.26 49.41
N GLY A 708 -5.89 12.99 50.17
CA GLY A 708 -5.45 11.65 50.53
C GLY A 708 -4.84 10.87 49.37
N ILE A 709 -4.21 11.56 48.41
CA ILE A 709 -3.55 10.95 47.26
C ILE A 709 -2.23 10.33 47.70
N ASP A 710 -2.00 9.10 47.31
CA ASP A 710 -0.74 8.40 47.60
C ASP A 710 0.45 9.08 46.91
N ASN A 711 1.61 9.07 47.55
CA ASN A 711 2.85 9.66 47.06
C ASN A 711 2.75 11.19 46.79
N ALA A 712 1.94 11.91 47.57
CA ALA A 712 1.71 13.35 47.45
C ALA A 712 2.98 14.17 47.35
N ASP A 713 4.09 13.75 47.95
CA ASP A 713 5.40 14.43 47.90
C ASP A 713 6.00 14.50 46.49
N TYR A 714 5.60 13.62 45.61
CA TYR A 714 6.07 13.58 44.22
C TYR A 714 5.12 14.26 43.24
N VAL A 715 3.97 14.77 43.72
CA VAL A 715 3.01 15.46 42.87
C VAL A 715 3.56 16.82 42.39
N MET A 716 3.50 17.00 41.06
CA MET A 716 3.97 18.23 40.40
C MET A 716 2.85 19.18 40.00
N SER A 717 1.71 18.63 39.59
CA SER A 717 0.53 19.41 39.26
C SER A 717 -0.76 18.64 39.53
N LEU A 718 -1.84 19.36 39.76
CA LEU A 718 -3.21 18.90 39.87
C LEU A 718 -4.07 19.78 38.97
N SER A 719 -4.97 19.18 38.21
CA SER A 719 -5.89 19.91 37.32
C SER A 719 -7.28 19.26 37.35
N TYR A 720 -8.30 20.09 37.57
CA TYR A 720 -9.69 19.64 37.45
C TYR A 720 -10.23 19.87 36.04
N ASN A 721 -11.18 19.03 35.60
CA ASN A 721 -12.00 19.39 34.46
C ASN A 721 -12.99 20.51 34.83
N ASP A 722 -13.74 21.01 33.84
CA ASP A 722 -14.60 22.20 33.98
C ASP A 722 -15.71 22.03 35.05
N ASP A 723 -16.31 20.87 35.17
CA ASP A 723 -17.37 20.54 36.14
C ASP A 723 -16.83 19.96 37.46
N LYS A 724 -15.50 19.83 37.56
CA LYS A 724 -14.75 19.23 38.67
C LYS A 724 -15.12 17.79 39.00
N SER A 725 -15.67 17.05 38.04
CA SER A 725 -15.96 15.64 38.21
C SER A 725 -14.73 14.76 38.08
N LEU A 726 -13.69 15.28 37.41
CA LEU A 726 -12.41 14.59 37.18
C LEU A 726 -11.24 15.42 37.71
N LEU A 727 -10.24 14.72 38.24
CA LEU A 727 -9.00 15.28 38.77
C LEU A 727 -7.81 14.57 38.13
N SER A 728 -6.98 15.28 37.41
CA SER A 728 -5.68 14.80 36.94
C SER A 728 -4.60 15.12 37.95
N VAL A 729 -3.76 14.13 38.28
CA VAL A 729 -2.62 14.24 39.20
C VAL A 729 -1.36 13.83 38.44
N ALA A 730 -0.45 14.76 38.24
CA ALA A 730 0.81 14.48 37.55
C ALA A 730 1.98 14.42 38.53
N TYR A 731 2.83 13.43 38.38
CA TYR A 731 3.97 13.11 39.23
C TYR A 731 5.30 13.43 38.52
N GLY A 732 6.35 13.61 39.33
CA GLY A 732 7.68 13.96 38.85
C GLY A 732 8.40 12.84 38.05
N ASP A 733 7.85 11.65 38.03
CA ASP A 733 8.34 10.50 37.21
C ASP A 733 7.61 10.32 35.89
N ASN A 734 6.97 11.39 35.40
CA ASN A 734 6.23 11.42 34.16
C ASN A 734 4.92 10.59 34.15
N ARG A 735 4.48 10.14 35.32
CA ARG A 735 3.22 9.44 35.50
C ARG A 735 2.09 10.44 35.74
N THR A 736 0.94 10.14 35.17
CA THR A 736 -0.30 10.91 35.40
C THR A 736 -1.41 9.94 35.76
N GLU A 737 -2.14 10.26 36.80
CA GLU A 737 -3.33 9.55 37.26
C GLU A 737 -4.55 10.44 37.13
N ILE A 738 -5.67 9.90 36.62
CA ILE A 738 -6.94 10.65 36.58
C ILE A 738 -7.93 9.95 37.51
N PHE A 739 -8.51 10.74 38.41
CA PHE A 739 -9.45 10.26 39.42
C PHE A 739 -10.85 10.83 39.17
N ARG A 740 -11.88 10.05 39.49
CA ARG A 740 -13.23 10.54 39.64
C ARG A 740 -13.34 11.22 41.02
N THR A 741 -13.72 12.50 41.07
CA THR A 741 -13.69 13.27 42.32
C THR A 741 -14.74 12.83 43.34
N SER A 742 -15.85 12.19 42.89
CA SER A 742 -16.96 11.80 43.79
C SER A 742 -16.58 10.70 44.78
N ASP A 743 -15.64 9.81 44.44
CA ASP A 743 -15.23 8.65 45.23
C ASP A 743 -13.73 8.39 45.21
N MET A 744 -12.99 9.27 44.58
CA MET A 744 -11.53 9.14 44.34
C MET A 744 -11.13 7.83 43.69
N SER A 745 -12.01 7.24 42.87
CA SER A 745 -11.68 6.07 42.08
C SER A 745 -10.77 6.42 40.92
N LEU A 746 -9.70 5.63 40.75
CA LEU A 746 -8.75 5.79 39.65
C LEU A 746 -9.45 5.42 38.33
N ILE A 747 -9.39 6.29 37.33
CA ILE A 747 -9.95 6.08 35.99
C ILE A 747 -8.83 5.74 35.02
N ALA A 748 -7.72 6.51 35.06
CA ALA A 748 -6.61 6.36 34.14
C ALA A 748 -5.26 6.47 34.88
N ASP A 749 -4.30 5.67 34.44
CA ASP A 749 -2.89 5.76 34.84
C ASP A 749 -2.04 5.62 33.58
N TYR A 750 -1.31 6.65 33.22
CA TYR A 750 -0.47 6.62 32.02
C TYR A 750 0.84 7.38 32.23
N ARG A 751 1.81 7.14 31.36
CA ARG A 751 3.08 7.86 31.33
C ARG A 751 3.15 8.77 30.12
N GLY A 752 3.67 9.98 30.30
CA GLY A 752 3.91 10.93 29.23
C GLY A 752 5.00 10.48 28.25
N PHE A 753 5.00 11.06 27.07
CA PHE A 753 5.90 10.67 25.97
C PHE A 753 7.35 11.13 26.16
N SER A 754 7.58 12.16 26.95
CA SER A 754 8.92 12.67 27.24
C SER A 754 9.19 12.79 28.74
N ASP A 755 10.46 12.72 29.12
CA ASP A 755 10.89 12.93 30.49
C ASP A 755 10.58 14.38 30.92
N TYR A 756 10.07 14.54 32.12
CA TYR A 756 9.70 15.84 32.75
C TYR A 756 8.46 16.52 32.17
N GLU A 757 7.60 15.80 31.44
CA GLU A 757 6.37 16.36 30.89
C GLU A 757 5.18 16.02 31.77
N TYR A 758 4.62 17.08 32.42
CA TYR A 758 3.48 16.94 33.33
C TYR A 758 2.20 17.40 32.68
N VAL A 759 1.14 16.64 32.84
CA VAL A 759 -0.20 17.10 32.47
C VAL A 759 -0.60 18.25 33.40
N LYS A 760 -0.87 19.41 32.82
CA LYS A 760 -1.17 20.64 33.56
C LYS A 760 -2.59 21.12 33.39
N TYR A 761 -3.22 20.77 32.26
CA TYR A 761 -4.44 21.41 31.84
C TYR A 761 -5.46 20.44 31.31
N TYR A 762 -6.71 20.57 31.71
CA TYR A 762 -7.85 20.02 31.01
C TYR A 762 -8.14 20.84 29.76
N ARG A 763 -8.43 20.16 28.64
CA ARG A 763 -8.60 20.81 27.35
C ARG A 763 -9.95 20.53 26.68
N GLY A 764 -10.81 19.70 27.27
CA GLY A 764 -12.16 19.44 26.78
C GLY A 764 -12.58 17.99 26.86
N THR A 765 -13.81 17.74 26.42
CA THR A 765 -14.40 16.40 26.23
C THR A 765 -15.10 16.39 24.88
N ASP A 766 -14.97 15.33 24.12
CA ASP A 766 -15.67 15.15 22.84
C ASP A 766 -17.04 14.50 23.02
N SER A 767 -17.75 14.31 21.91
CA SER A 767 -19.10 13.70 21.90
C SER A 767 -19.10 12.22 22.25
N GLU A 768 -17.97 11.51 22.11
CA GLU A 768 -17.82 10.12 22.54
C GLU A 768 -17.52 9.98 24.04
N GLY A 769 -17.25 11.11 24.73
CA GLY A 769 -16.92 11.15 26.15
C GLY A 769 -15.45 10.98 26.44
N ASN A 770 -14.56 11.03 25.42
CA ASN A 770 -13.13 11.04 25.63
C ASN A 770 -12.72 12.39 26.23
N THR A 771 -11.86 12.37 27.23
CA THR A 771 -11.35 13.57 27.90
C THR A 771 -9.96 13.92 27.42
N TYR A 772 -9.68 15.20 27.28
CA TYR A 772 -8.43 15.72 26.73
C TYR A 772 -7.65 16.48 27.79
N TRP A 773 -6.40 16.08 27.97
CA TRP A 773 -5.50 16.65 28.98
C TRP A 773 -4.16 17.00 28.35
N ALA A 774 -3.59 18.14 28.66
CA ALA A 774 -2.38 18.62 28.03
C ALA A 774 -1.26 18.96 29.00
N SER A 775 -0.04 18.72 28.56
CA SER A 775 1.20 19.33 29.05
C SER A 775 1.55 20.57 28.21
N ASP A 776 2.77 21.07 28.33
CA ASP A 776 3.23 22.21 27.51
C ASP A 776 3.43 21.84 26.04
N ASN A 777 3.71 20.56 25.73
CA ASN A 777 4.07 20.10 24.39
C ASN A 777 3.07 19.12 23.78
N TYR A 778 2.44 18.29 24.62
CA TYR A 778 1.56 17.21 24.16
C TYR A 778 0.22 17.25 24.87
N GLY A 779 -0.81 16.85 24.15
CA GLY A 779 -2.11 16.52 24.70
C GLY A 779 -2.36 15.02 24.59
N TYR A 780 -3.20 14.51 25.47
CA TYR A 780 -3.58 13.10 25.54
C TYR A 780 -5.09 13.01 25.51
N SER A 781 -5.63 12.22 24.60
CA SER A 781 -7.02 11.82 24.59
C SER A 781 -7.18 10.55 25.41
N ILE A 782 -8.03 10.58 26.42
CA ILE A 782 -8.29 9.48 27.35
C ILE A 782 -9.73 8.99 27.13
N SER A 783 -9.90 7.72 26.83
CA SER A 783 -11.20 7.09 26.67
C SER A 783 -11.98 7.06 28.00
N PRO A 784 -13.31 6.82 27.98
CA PRO A 784 -14.10 6.61 29.18
C PRO A 784 -13.63 5.42 30.04
N GLU A 785 -12.95 4.45 29.42
CA GLU A 785 -12.32 3.28 30.07
C GLU A 785 -10.98 3.62 30.74
N GLY A 786 -10.44 4.82 30.50
CA GLY A 786 -9.21 5.30 31.11
C GLY A 786 -7.93 5.03 30.33
N ASN A 787 -8.04 4.66 29.06
CA ASN A 787 -6.89 4.38 28.20
C ASN A 787 -6.54 5.59 27.32
N VAL A 788 -5.24 5.76 27.03
CA VAL A 788 -4.79 6.74 26.04
C VAL A 788 -5.15 6.22 24.64
N ILE A 789 -5.90 7.02 23.87
CA ILE A 789 -6.31 6.67 22.51
C ILE A 789 -5.70 7.59 21.44
N ALA A 790 -5.15 8.75 21.84
CA ALA A 790 -4.41 9.64 20.95
C ALA A 790 -3.40 10.48 21.71
N VAL A 791 -2.32 10.86 21.02
CA VAL A 791 -1.39 11.91 21.44
C VAL A 791 -1.45 13.02 20.40
N ILE A 792 -1.52 14.24 20.86
CA ILE A 792 -1.79 15.44 20.06
C ILE A 792 -0.69 16.46 20.35
N SER A 793 0.03 16.89 19.33
CA SER A 793 1.04 17.94 19.50
C SER A 793 0.41 19.29 19.77
N LYS A 794 0.91 19.99 20.82
CA LYS A 794 0.49 21.35 21.14
C LYS A 794 -1.03 21.55 21.27
N LEU A 795 -1.70 20.68 21.99
CA LEU A 795 -3.13 20.73 22.23
C LEU A 795 -3.51 21.99 23.03
N LEU A 796 -4.37 22.83 22.49
CA LEU A 796 -4.86 24.06 23.11
C LEU A 796 -6.28 23.92 23.69
N ALA A 797 -7.19 23.30 22.94
CA ALA A 797 -8.58 23.06 23.38
C ALA A 797 -9.25 21.99 22.52
N VAL A 798 -10.34 21.40 23.05
CA VAL A 798 -11.27 20.57 22.29
C VAL A 798 -12.68 21.08 22.52
N ARG A 799 -13.39 21.49 21.48
CA ARG A 799 -14.74 22.01 21.51
C ARG A 799 -15.52 21.65 20.26
N ASP A 800 -16.77 21.25 20.43
CA ASP A 800 -17.67 20.90 19.31
C ASP A 800 -17.03 19.90 18.37
N ASP A 801 -16.40 18.86 18.93
CA ASP A 801 -15.63 17.80 18.22
C ASP A 801 -14.53 18.34 17.29
N LYS A 802 -13.94 19.48 17.67
CA LYS A 802 -12.78 20.07 17.02
C LYS A 802 -11.61 20.20 17.99
N ILE A 803 -10.44 19.85 17.51
CA ILE A 803 -9.17 19.95 18.22
C ILE A 803 -8.42 21.19 17.74
N TYR A 804 -8.10 22.06 18.66
CA TYR A 804 -7.31 23.28 18.43
C TYR A 804 -5.88 23.02 18.85
N MET A 805 -4.92 23.28 17.96
CA MET A 805 -3.50 22.95 18.15
C MET A 805 -2.62 24.13 17.73
N GLY A 806 -1.50 24.32 18.41
CA GLY A 806 -0.53 25.35 18.10
C GLY A 806 0.11 25.97 19.33
N TYR A 807 0.70 27.14 19.16
CA TYR A 807 1.21 27.92 20.24
C TYR A 807 0.19 29.01 20.65
N GLU A 808 0.00 29.24 21.94
CA GLU A 808 -0.94 30.25 22.46
C GLU A 808 -0.65 31.66 21.93
N THR A 809 0.58 31.90 21.49
CA THR A 809 1.07 33.19 20.95
C THR A 809 1.04 33.25 19.42
N SER A 810 0.56 32.22 18.73
CA SER A 810 0.48 32.21 17.28
C SER A 810 -0.72 32.99 16.77
N ASP A 811 -0.54 33.73 15.69
CA ASP A 811 -1.62 34.44 14.99
C ASP A 811 -2.58 33.49 14.26
N GLU A 812 -2.13 32.23 14.00
CA GLU A 812 -2.92 31.18 13.39
C GLU A 812 -2.85 29.90 14.24
N ILE A 813 -4.00 29.31 14.44
CA ILE A 813 -4.21 28.08 15.22
C ILE A 813 -4.73 27.01 14.29
N ASN A 814 -4.10 25.83 14.29
CA ASN A 814 -4.55 24.69 13.51
C ASN A 814 -5.77 24.04 14.16
N VAL A 815 -6.74 23.66 13.35
CA VAL A 815 -7.97 23.03 13.78
C VAL A 815 -8.19 21.75 13.00
N ALA A 816 -8.31 20.62 13.70
CA ALA A 816 -8.66 19.32 13.16
C ALA A 816 -9.99 18.83 13.73
N PRO A 817 -10.76 18.00 13.05
CA PRO A 817 -11.88 17.29 13.67
C PRO A 817 -11.36 16.28 14.72
N VAL A 818 -12.20 15.93 15.67
CA VAL A 818 -12.00 14.71 16.46
C VAL A 818 -12.30 13.52 15.56
N TYR A 819 -11.30 12.71 15.28
CA TYR A 819 -11.48 11.54 14.43
C TYR A 819 -12.05 10.36 15.22
N THR A 820 -13.16 9.82 14.77
CA THR A 820 -13.70 8.55 15.25
C THR A 820 -12.82 7.38 14.80
N THR A 821 -13.09 6.19 15.31
CA THR A 821 -12.38 4.99 14.82
C THR A 821 -12.67 4.72 13.33
N GLU A 822 -13.90 5.02 12.88
CA GLU A 822 -14.31 4.87 11.49
C GLU A 822 -13.56 5.84 10.57
N ASP A 823 -13.44 7.12 10.95
CA ASP A 823 -12.64 8.11 10.23
C ASP A 823 -11.16 7.70 10.13
N LEU A 824 -10.60 7.14 11.21
CA LEU A 824 -9.21 6.66 11.22
C LEU A 824 -9.01 5.44 10.31
N LEU A 825 -10.01 4.55 10.23
CA LEU A 825 -9.97 3.41 9.31
C LEU A 825 -10.04 3.86 7.85
N GLU A 826 -10.91 4.82 7.52
CA GLU A 826 -10.98 5.42 6.18
C GLU A 826 -9.65 6.07 5.78
N LYS A 827 -9.02 6.83 6.69
CA LYS A 827 -7.68 7.39 6.47
C LYS A 827 -6.59 6.31 6.31
N ALA A 828 -6.71 5.20 7.01
CA ALA A 828 -5.80 4.08 6.85
C ALA A 828 -5.96 3.39 5.49
N GLU A 829 -7.19 3.23 5.02
CA GLU A 829 -7.49 2.70 3.69
C GLU A 829 -6.92 3.61 2.59
N GLU A 830 -7.10 4.93 2.72
CA GLU A 830 -6.49 5.92 1.82
C GLU A 830 -4.95 5.83 1.84
N PHE A 831 -4.35 5.76 3.03
CA PHE A 831 -2.89 5.67 3.16
C PHE A 831 -2.30 4.37 2.61
N LEU A 832 -3.00 3.25 2.84
CA LEU A 832 -2.61 1.92 2.36
C LEU A 832 -3.02 1.70 0.90
N GLU A 833 -3.76 2.63 0.30
CA GLU A 833 -4.29 2.53 -1.06
C GLU A 833 -5.08 1.22 -1.27
N ILE A 834 -5.89 0.88 -0.29
CA ILE A 834 -6.79 -0.27 -0.38
C ILE A 834 -7.95 0.14 -1.27
N ASP A 835 -8.06 -0.50 -2.46
CA ASP A 835 -9.17 -0.25 -3.37
C ASP A 835 -10.49 -0.50 -2.64
N ASN A 836 -11.28 0.54 -2.49
CA ASN A 836 -12.60 0.42 -1.91
C ASN A 836 -13.53 -0.26 -2.95
N PRO A 837 -14.03 -1.49 -2.72
CA PRO A 837 -14.86 -2.19 -3.70
C PRO A 837 -16.23 -1.52 -3.95
N ALA A 838 -16.46 -0.32 -3.40
CA ALA A 838 -17.73 0.42 -3.51
C ALA A 838 -17.66 1.59 -4.54
N GLU A 839 -16.51 1.90 -5.12
CA GLU A 839 -16.36 2.74 -6.31
C GLU A 839 -16.08 1.84 -7.53
#